data_5d3d8058a3f23cf0b62acf657ce1ede9
#
_entry.id   5d3d8058a3f23cf0b62acf657ce1ede9
#
_cell.length_a   1.000
_cell.length_b   1.000
_cell.length_c   1.000
_cell.angle_alpha   90.00
_cell.angle_beta   90.00
_cell.angle_gamma   90.00
#
_symmetry.space_group_name_H-M   'P 1'
#
loop_
_entity.id
_entity.type
_entity.pdbx_description
1 polymer ?
#
loop_
_entity_poly.entity_id
_entity_poly.type
_entity_poly.pdbx_seq_one_letter_code
_entity_poly.pdbx_strand_id
1 'polypeptide(L)'
;MKAIVRKIISFSLAIILAAAPLTAHASVALGDDLRLSSVTVNEGTQLAAGTFWSNTNSDLRQENYIVYSPNRSVTPIVTGGDYTTQLTTVSAAARALEQEGYRVVAGINGDYYDTATGVPLGSVMTDGVLRNASGSGYAIGFYDDGTTVMGKPELSMTAETESGLQFSIFALNYVRQSGYGIFLYDSAFNARRSTGTNEAGVEVVCSVADGALSIGGELELVVDEVLPNAKDTVIDDDQYVLSANLNSGAGYTDTLLALTRGERITVRVSANDEKWNGVTNMVGALYQLVDNAQVCSGLPSGSAPRTAIGLTADGSLILYTIDGRQAGYSIGASLSQVAERLVELGCVTAMSLDGGGSTTLFATMPTDTEATLANKPSEGSLRAVTNHVFLVASGESTGTLHHIYLSAQADCCLPGAEVELYGAAVDTNYIPMRASLTFSSDRGSVEGNILTAPASGTVTVGARSGSKYATREIRVITDPDSITLLRDGKAVTALSLSRGDKVALSAQAVYQHLSVLGGSRCFTWRVDGNVGTVDENGVFTAVGPIGSGSLTVSVGKTSLTVPVSVSADPLRILDTFEQSFEAYTGVNAMLSQNTNESYVRRGSASGRLDYATYPGVSAEIGLNYPVKASYDSVNFWVFGDAGGAMLTLETDAGSTDAAYLNFTGWQQLSFTLPAGATRITGLSLTSDTERISAIYLDQFVLSYDGVVDSAAPVITFDTQTDPTRVTGTIADDCDGASLTTLRVTYDGAAIDYSWSGGTFSVTLPESDGQLHRVTVVAGDASGNLTRKSADILAQDLSPAFPDMSDHWANSYVSYLKRSGITNGDEYGNFKPDTNISRQEFAVLLYRYLAPAQDFSSVSLPFADSAGIAPWAYDGVRAMYALGVTKGSTGADGSAVFYPTANISRQEAVTMIGRLLEKGYAAPALTFRDSAQVAPWAESYVSTLSALGILTGDTDGRFLPASPMTRAQVATVLYKLL
;
A
#
# COMPACT_ATOMS: atom_id res chain seq x y z
N MET A 1 13.46 -2.23 -28.07
CA MET A 1 12.02 -2.13 -27.80
C MET A 1 11.86 -1.14 -26.65
N LYS A 2 11.55 0.10 -26.98
CA LYS A 2 11.39 1.17 -26.00
C LYS A 2 9.94 1.13 -25.49
N ALA A 3 9.75 0.77 -24.22
CA ALA A 3 8.47 0.84 -23.55
C ALA A 3 8.14 2.32 -23.33
N ILE A 4 7.06 2.76 -23.95
CA ILE A 4 6.45 4.08 -23.72
C ILE A 4 5.71 3.99 -22.39
N VAL A 5 6.31 4.51 -21.32
CA VAL A 5 5.61 4.78 -20.08
C VAL A 5 4.73 6.01 -20.32
N ARG A 6 3.47 5.79 -20.62
CA ARG A 6 2.45 6.85 -20.55
C ARG A 6 2.28 7.23 -19.08
N LYS A 7 2.78 8.40 -18.72
CA LYS A 7 2.38 9.11 -17.50
C LYS A 7 0.88 9.36 -17.61
N ILE A 8 0.09 8.68 -16.80
CA ILE A 8 -1.27 9.11 -16.48
C ILE A 8 -1.10 10.32 -15.58
N ILE A 9 -1.12 11.49 -16.19
CA ILE A 9 -1.25 12.74 -15.47
C ILE A 9 -2.72 12.77 -15.03
N SER A 10 -2.96 12.69 -13.74
CA SER A 10 -4.26 13.01 -13.15
C SER A 10 -4.50 14.47 -13.47
N PHE A 11 -5.29 14.74 -14.50
CA PHE A 11 -5.82 16.07 -14.77
C PHE A 11 -6.77 16.42 -13.62
N SER A 12 -6.28 17.18 -12.66
CA SER A 12 -7.17 17.97 -11.81
C SER A 12 -7.80 19.01 -12.72
N LEU A 13 -9.09 18.85 -12.97
CA LEU A 13 -9.88 19.73 -13.81
C LEU A 13 -9.81 21.15 -13.24
N ALA A 14 -8.93 21.99 -13.74
CA ALA A 14 -8.89 23.41 -13.39
C ALA A 14 -9.90 24.14 -14.31
N ILE A 15 -11.10 24.38 -13.79
CA ILE A 15 -12.26 24.90 -14.54
C ILE A 15 -12.38 26.41 -14.34
N ILE A 16 -12.80 27.10 -15.37
CA ILE A 16 -12.80 28.57 -15.60
C ILE A 16 -13.97 29.25 -14.87
N LEU A 17 -13.71 30.35 -14.18
CA LEU A 17 -14.73 31.27 -13.66
C LEU A 17 -14.59 32.66 -14.30
N ALA A 18 -15.72 33.19 -14.77
CA ALA A 18 -15.86 34.64 -14.90
C ALA A 18 -16.15 35.18 -13.49
N ALA A 19 -15.27 36.05 -12.99
CA ALA A 19 -15.31 36.51 -11.62
C ALA A 19 -16.58 37.29 -11.29
N ALA A 20 -17.40 36.70 -10.38
CA ALA A 20 -18.13 37.52 -9.43
C ALA A 20 -17.35 37.49 -8.10
N PRO A 21 -17.25 38.57 -7.33
CA PRO A 21 -16.54 38.56 -6.06
C PRO A 21 -17.23 37.60 -5.13
N LEU A 22 -16.44 36.61 -4.61
CA LEU A 22 -16.87 35.68 -3.57
C LEU A 22 -17.21 36.50 -2.31
N THR A 23 -18.47 36.82 -2.12
CA THR A 23 -18.97 37.21 -0.79
C THR A 23 -19.04 35.95 0.07
N ALA A 24 -18.46 36.01 1.27
CA ALA A 24 -18.53 34.93 2.24
C ALA A 24 -20.02 34.56 2.46
N HIS A 25 -20.42 33.39 2.01
CA HIS A 25 -21.76 32.86 2.23
C HIS A 25 -21.75 31.96 3.47
N ALA A 26 -22.82 32.01 4.23
CA ALA A 26 -23.06 31.13 5.37
C ALA A 26 -22.94 29.66 4.90
N SER A 27 -22.54 28.77 5.82
CA SER A 27 -22.22 27.36 5.58
C SER A 27 -23.18 26.70 4.60
N VAL A 28 -22.66 26.22 3.48
CA VAL A 28 -23.41 25.40 2.51
C VAL A 28 -23.66 24.01 3.09
N ALA A 29 -24.69 23.35 2.62
CA ALA A 29 -25.08 21.98 3.00
C ALA A 29 -23.93 20.96 2.96
N LEU A 30 -22.92 21.20 2.13
CA LEU A 30 -21.76 20.33 1.95
C LEU A 30 -20.56 20.66 2.82
N GLY A 31 -20.52 21.84 3.45
CA GLY A 31 -19.41 22.34 4.27
C GLY A 31 -18.89 23.70 3.79
N ASP A 32 -17.67 24.03 4.18
CA ASP A 32 -17.05 25.29 3.81
C ASP A 32 -16.57 25.27 2.34
N ASP A 33 -16.90 26.30 1.61
CA ASP A 33 -16.49 26.46 0.21
C ASP A 33 -14.97 26.66 0.11
N LEU A 34 -14.28 25.74 -0.53
CA LEU A 34 -12.84 25.87 -0.81
C LEU A 34 -12.57 26.33 -2.24
N ARG A 35 -13.31 25.80 -3.19
CA ARG A 35 -13.19 26.13 -4.61
C ARG A 35 -14.53 25.95 -5.29
N LEU A 36 -14.93 26.95 -6.07
CA LEU A 36 -16.05 26.86 -6.99
C LEU A 36 -15.57 27.26 -8.39
N SER A 37 -16.04 26.58 -9.41
CA SER A 37 -15.66 26.84 -10.79
C SER A 37 -16.76 26.51 -11.76
N SER A 38 -16.82 27.20 -12.92
CA SER A 38 -17.73 26.85 -14.01
C SER A 38 -17.12 27.13 -15.36
N VAL A 39 -17.60 26.44 -16.39
CA VAL A 39 -17.24 26.66 -17.79
C VAL A 39 -18.48 26.47 -18.67
N THR A 40 -18.66 27.36 -19.62
CA THR A 40 -19.69 27.18 -20.65
C THR A 40 -19.22 26.15 -21.65
N VAL A 41 -19.96 25.06 -21.78
CA VAL A 41 -19.65 23.92 -22.66
C VAL A 41 -20.47 23.93 -23.95
N ASN A 42 -21.62 24.61 -23.93
CA ASN A 42 -22.46 24.90 -25.10
C ASN A 42 -23.41 26.09 -24.80
N GLU A 43 -24.18 26.52 -25.79
CA GLU A 43 -25.20 27.52 -25.59
C GLU A 43 -26.14 27.10 -24.45
N GLY A 44 -26.37 28.01 -23.50
CA GLY A 44 -27.23 27.75 -22.34
C GLY A 44 -26.77 26.64 -21.43
N THR A 45 -25.58 26.10 -21.64
CA THR A 45 -25.07 24.90 -20.88
C THR A 45 -23.72 25.21 -20.24
N GLN A 46 -23.64 25.03 -18.92
CA GLN A 46 -22.44 25.23 -18.13
C GLN A 46 -22.13 23.99 -17.30
N LEU A 47 -20.87 23.57 -17.27
CA LEU A 47 -20.36 22.63 -16.29
C LEU A 47 -19.79 23.42 -15.11
N ALA A 48 -20.21 23.09 -13.90
CA ALA A 48 -19.73 23.63 -12.66
C ALA A 48 -19.13 22.53 -11.77
N ALA A 49 -18.17 22.92 -10.94
CA ALA A 49 -17.56 22.03 -9.94
C ALA A 49 -17.32 22.76 -8.64
N GLY A 50 -17.50 22.06 -7.53
CA GLY A 50 -17.31 22.56 -6.17
C GLY A 50 -16.44 21.63 -5.34
N THR A 51 -15.52 22.20 -4.55
CA THR A 51 -14.76 21.51 -3.52
C THR A 51 -15.11 22.14 -2.18
N PHE A 52 -15.48 21.30 -1.21
CA PHE A 52 -15.91 21.72 0.10
C PHE A 52 -15.12 21.00 1.19
N TRP A 53 -14.99 21.65 2.35
CA TRP A 53 -14.45 21.02 3.55
C TRP A 53 -15.59 20.69 4.54
N SER A 54 -15.73 19.44 4.85
CA SER A 54 -16.69 18.99 5.87
C SER A 54 -16.07 19.07 7.25
N ASN A 55 -16.42 20.07 8.03
CA ASN A 55 -15.93 20.24 9.41
C ASN A 55 -16.33 19.06 10.33
N THR A 56 -17.48 18.45 10.06
CA THR A 56 -17.97 17.30 10.85
C THR A 56 -17.12 16.04 10.61
N ASN A 57 -16.65 15.83 9.39
CA ASN A 57 -15.90 14.64 9.01
C ASN A 57 -14.39 14.91 8.87
N SER A 58 -13.96 16.16 8.90
CA SER A 58 -12.56 16.59 8.67
C SER A 58 -12.01 16.05 7.36
N ASP A 59 -12.79 16.15 6.27
CA ASP A 59 -12.44 15.64 4.95
C ASP A 59 -13.16 16.42 3.83
N LEU A 60 -12.76 16.16 2.60
CA LEU A 60 -13.21 16.86 1.41
C LEU A 60 -14.52 16.26 0.83
N ARG A 61 -15.24 17.11 0.11
CA ARG A 61 -16.33 16.77 -0.79
C ARG A 61 -16.11 17.40 -2.15
N GLN A 62 -16.41 16.65 -3.22
CA GLN A 62 -16.29 17.10 -4.62
C GLN A 62 -17.64 16.93 -5.30
N GLU A 63 -18.22 18.03 -5.76
CA GLU A 63 -19.40 18.00 -6.61
C GLU A 63 -19.05 18.40 -8.04
N ASN A 64 -19.83 17.89 -8.99
CA ASN A 64 -19.84 18.32 -10.38
C ASN A 64 -21.28 18.36 -10.87
N TYR A 65 -21.66 19.41 -11.57
CA TYR A 65 -23.02 19.52 -12.10
C TYR A 65 -23.08 20.34 -13.38
N ILE A 66 -24.06 20.03 -14.21
CA ILE A 66 -24.40 20.79 -15.41
C ILE A 66 -25.60 21.68 -15.08
N VAL A 67 -25.53 22.95 -15.44
CA VAL A 67 -26.67 23.85 -15.51
C VAL A 67 -27.04 23.98 -16.97
N TYR A 68 -28.23 23.57 -17.32
CA TYR A 68 -28.78 23.65 -18.68
C TYR A 68 -30.05 24.50 -18.71
N SER A 69 -30.02 25.59 -19.48
CA SER A 69 -31.20 26.41 -19.77
C SER A 69 -31.78 25.94 -21.11
N PRO A 70 -33.07 25.55 -21.17
CA PRO A 70 -33.69 25.05 -22.39
C PRO A 70 -33.50 25.99 -23.57
N ASN A 71 -33.04 25.45 -24.69
CA ASN A 71 -32.81 26.18 -25.92
C ASN A 71 -32.97 25.25 -27.16
N ARG A 72 -32.85 25.80 -28.38
CA ARG A 72 -32.98 25.04 -29.61
C ARG A 72 -31.73 24.33 -30.09
N SER A 73 -30.56 24.64 -29.47
CA SER A 73 -29.27 24.15 -29.91
C SER A 73 -28.86 22.88 -29.14
N VAL A 74 -29.43 22.66 -27.96
CA VAL A 74 -29.14 21.55 -27.10
C VAL A 74 -30.44 20.86 -26.65
N THR A 75 -30.53 19.56 -26.81
CA THR A 75 -31.73 18.77 -26.47
C THR A 75 -31.38 17.70 -25.44
N PRO A 76 -32.17 17.54 -24.37
CA PRO A 76 -32.07 16.41 -23.46
C PRO A 76 -32.68 15.17 -24.08
N ILE A 77 -31.96 14.05 -24.04
CA ILE A 77 -32.41 12.73 -24.49
C ILE A 77 -32.11 11.67 -23.44
N VAL A 78 -32.86 10.56 -23.49
CA VAL A 78 -32.62 9.37 -22.67
C VAL A 78 -32.22 8.22 -23.58
N THR A 79 -31.10 7.55 -23.21
CA THR A 79 -30.65 6.38 -23.96
C THR A 79 -30.53 5.17 -23.04
N GLY A 80 -30.61 3.98 -23.60
CA GLY A 80 -30.33 2.72 -22.94
C GLY A 80 -29.45 1.85 -23.83
N GLY A 81 -29.39 0.57 -23.53
CA GLY A 81 -28.85 -0.42 -24.46
C GLY A 81 -29.87 -0.80 -25.54
N ASP A 82 -29.46 -1.70 -26.45
CA ASP A 82 -30.34 -2.24 -27.49
C ASP A 82 -31.58 -2.96 -26.89
N TYR A 83 -31.45 -3.43 -25.67
CA TYR A 83 -32.46 -4.11 -24.90
C TYR A 83 -32.64 -3.45 -23.52
N THR A 84 -33.88 -3.50 -23.00
CA THR A 84 -34.21 -2.95 -21.67
C THR A 84 -33.32 -3.50 -20.54
N THR A 85 -32.91 -4.77 -20.64
CA THR A 85 -32.03 -5.42 -19.64
C THR A 85 -30.55 -5.26 -19.91
N GLN A 86 -30.15 -4.56 -20.98
CA GLN A 86 -28.75 -4.38 -21.34
C GLN A 86 -28.12 -3.24 -20.53
N LEU A 87 -27.02 -3.55 -19.86
CA LEU A 87 -26.26 -2.54 -19.13
C LEU A 87 -25.16 -1.97 -20.02
N THR A 88 -25.08 -0.64 -20.08
CA THR A 88 -24.04 0.09 -20.82
C THR A 88 -23.38 1.14 -19.93
N THR A 89 -22.13 1.51 -20.22
CA THR A 89 -21.50 2.63 -19.52
C THR A 89 -21.88 3.96 -20.16
N VAL A 90 -21.90 5.04 -19.39
CA VAL A 90 -22.12 6.40 -19.92
C VAL A 90 -21.17 6.70 -21.08
N SER A 91 -19.92 6.25 -21.01
CA SER A 91 -18.94 6.46 -22.11
C SER A 91 -19.25 5.66 -23.37
N ALA A 92 -19.80 4.46 -23.25
CA ALA A 92 -20.19 3.67 -24.42
C ALA A 92 -21.43 4.27 -25.08
N ALA A 93 -22.42 4.70 -24.29
CA ALA A 93 -23.62 5.38 -24.78
C ALA A 93 -23.27 6.75 -25.43
N ALA A 94 -22.38 7.52 -24.83
CA ALA A 94 -21.91 8.79 -25.41
C ALA A 94 -21.27 8.57 -26.79
N ARG A 95 -20.39 7.58 -26.93
CA ARG A 95 -19.77 7.24 -28.22
C ARG A 95 -20.77 6.77 -29.27
N ALA A 96 -21.80 6.04 -28.87
CA ALA A 96 -22.85 5.64 -29.80
C ALA A 96 -23.56 6.85 -30.40
N LEU A 97 -23.93 7.83 -29.56
CA LEU A 97 -24.53 9.09 -30.01
C LEU A 97 -23.57 9.91 -30.90
N GLU A 98 -22.29 9.95 -30.57
CA GLU A 98 -21.29 10.64 -31.39
C GLU A 98 -21.10 9.97 -32.76
N GLN A 99 -21.22 8.64 -32.83
CA GLN A 99 -21.23 7.90 -34.11
C GLN A 99 -22.50 8.14 -34.97
N GLU A 100 -23.61 8.46 -34.33
CA GLU A 100 -24.84 8.88 -34.97
C GLU A 100 -24.81 10.33 -35.48
N GLY A 101 -23.72 11.05 -35.17
CA GLY A 101 -23.50 12.44 -35.62
C GLY A 101 -23.90 13.51 -34.62
N TYR A 102 -24.31 13.14 -33.42
CA TYR A 102 -24.52 14.08 -32.33
C TYR A 102 -23.19 14.55 -31.72
N ARG A 103 -23.19 15.75 -31.18
CA ARG A 103 -22.21 16.16 -30.19
C ARG A 103 -22.80 15.97 -28.79
N VAL A 104 -22.20 15.09 -28.00
CA VAL A 104 -22.58 14.94 -26.61
C VAL A 104 -22.05 16.13 -25.82
N VAL A 105 -22.94 17.01 -25.36
CA VAL A 105 -22.56 18.20 -24.55
C VAL A 105 -22.28 17.80 -23.11
N ALA A 106 -23.19 16.99 -22.54
CA ALA A 106 -23.05 16.41 -21.21
C ALA A 106 -23.86 15.13 -21.08
N GLY A 107 -23.58 14.30 -20.09
CA GLY A 107 -24.39 13.11 -19.80
C GLY A 107 -24.15 12.57 -18.41
N ILE A 108 -25.18 11.98 -17.81
CA ILE A 108 -25.11 11.32 -16.51
C ILE A 108 -25.74 9.92 -16.59
N ASN A 109 -25.43 9.07 -15.60
CA ASN A 109 -26.16 7.82 -15.40
C ASN A 109 -27.60 8.10 -15.00
N GLY A 110 -28.51 7.19 -15.37
CA GLY A 110 -29.93 7.32 -15.15
C GLY A 110 -30.47 6.61 -13.92
N ASP A 111 -31.59 5.90 -14.13
CA ASP A 111 -32.43 5.28 -13.11
C ASP A 111 -31.72 4.16 -12.34
N TYR A 112 -32.23 3.86 -11.16
CA TYR A 112 -31.96 2.61 -10.43
C TYR A 112 -32.46 1.40 -11.23
N TYR A 113 -31.83 0.28 -11.03
CA TYR A 113 -32.21 -0.95 -11.71
C TYR A 113 -32.07 -2.18 -10.79
N ASP A 114 -32.76 -3.24 -11.11
CA ASP A 114 -32.60 -4.52 -10.47
C ASP A 114 -31.27 -5.15 -10.94
N THR A 115 -30.31 -5.28 -10.05
CA THR A 115 -28.97 -5.79 -10.37
C THR A 115 -28.93 -7.25 -10.80
N ALA A 116 -29.99 -8.04 -10.52
CA ALA A 116 -30.09 -9.44 -10.93
C ALA A 116 -30.63 -9.59 -12.36
N THR A 117 -31.48 -8.65 -12.80
CA THR A 117 -32.16 -8.74 -14.09
C THR A 117 -31.75 -7.68 -15.09
N GLY A 118 -31.22 -6.57 -14.64
CA GLY A 118 -30.90 -5.40 -15.47
C GLY A 118 -32.11 -4.51 -15.77
N VAL A 119 -33.30 -4.82 -15.26
CA VAL A 119 -34.52 -4.06 -15.55
C VAL A 119 -34.54 -2.75 -14.76
N PRO A 120 -34.81 -1.56 -15.39
CA PRO A 120 -34.99 -0.30 -14.68
C PRO A 120 -36.10 -0.39 -13.65
N LEU A 121 -35.97 0.26 -12.49
CA LEU A 121 -37.05 0.29 -11.48
C LEU A 121 -38.16 1.26 -11.83
N GLY A 122 -37.87 2.35 -12.50
CA GLY A 122 -38.86 3.33 -12.95
C GLY A 122 -39.27 3.13 -14.42
N SER A 123 -40.05 4.06 -14.94
CA SER A 123 -40.49 4.04 -16.36
C SER A 123 -39.44 4.76 -17.22
N VAL A 124 -39.14 4.22 -18.38
CA VAL A 124 -38.18 4.77 -19.35
C VAL A 124 -38.87 4.94 -20.71
N MET A 125 -38.66 6.09 -21.32
CA MET A 125 -39.13 6.43 -22.67
C MET A 125 -37.96 7.01 -23.47
N THR A 126 -37.81 6.58 -24.70
CA THR A 126 -36.83 7.09 -25.67
C THR A 126 -37.51 7.38 -26.99
N ASP A 127 -37.22 8.56 -27.55
CA ASP A 127 -37.80 9.00 -28.86
C ASP A 127 -39.32 8.81 -28.98
N GLY A 128 -40.04 9.18 -27.94
CA GLY A 128 -41.51 9.08 -27.88
C GLY A 128 -42.06 7.67 -27.65
N VAL A 129 -41.21 6.65 -27.53
CA VAL A 129 -41.61 5.25 -27.32
C VAL A 129 -41.26 4.80 -25.88
N LEU A 130 -42.28 4.28 -25.20
CA LEU A 130 -42.16 3.73 -23.87
C LEU A 130 -41.38 2.39 -23.93
N ARG A 131 -40.24 2.31 -23.26
CA ARG A 131 -39.37 1.14 -23.27
C ARG A 131 -39.63 0.17 -22.11
N ASN A 132 -39.93 0.72 -20.94
CA ASN A 132 -40.48 -0.03 -19.83
C ASN A 132 -41.41 0.85 -18.98
N ALA A 133 -42.34 0.24 -18.30
CA ALA A 133 -43.24 0.93 -17.39
C ALA A 133 -43.77 -0.03 -16.33
N SER A 134 -43.82 0.43 -15.06
CA SER A 134 -44.41 -0.30 -13.93
C SER A 134 -45.60 0.40 -13.28
N GLY A 135 -46.11 1.49 -13.86
CA GLY A 135 -47.28 2.22 -13.41
C GLY A 135 -47.11 3.18 -12.23
N SER A 136 -46.09 3.01 -11.39
CA SER A 136 -45.85 3.84 -10.21
C SER A 136 -44.38 4.19 -10.07
N GLY A 137 -44.10 5.38 -9.58
CA GLY A 137 -42.71 5.86 -9.36
C GLY A 137 -42.58 7.32 -9.72
N TYR A 138 -41.48 7.91 -9.33
CA TYR A 138 -41.10 9.24 -9.79
C TYR A 138 -40.46 9.12 -11.18
N ALA A 139 -40.63 10.16 -11.98
CA ALA A 139 -40.03 10.27 -13.30
C ALA A 139 -39.66 11.70 -13.64
N ILE A 140 -38.73 11.82 -14.58
CA ILE A 140 -38.29 13.07 -15.19
C ILE A 140 -38.52 12.92 -16.68
N GLY A 141 -39.40 13.73 -17.23
CA GLY A 141 -39.78 13.75 -18.64
C GLY A 141 -39.20 14.99 -19.33
N PHE A 142 -38.76 14.80 -20.57
CA PHE A 142 -38.22 15.84 -21.44
C PHE A 142 -39.06 15.98 -22.69
N TYR A 143 -39.31 17.21 -23.09
CA TYR A 143 -39.99 17.54 -24.35
C TYR A 143 -38.96 17.89 -25.43
N ASP A 144 -39.36 17.86 -26.68
CA ASP A 144 -38.49 18.18 -27.83
C ASP A 144 -37.93 19.61 -27.82
N ASP A 145 -38.59 20.51 -27.11
CA ASP A 145 -38.11 21.92 -26.95
C ASP A 145 -37.09 22.07 -25.82
N GLY A 146 -36.71 20.98 -25.17
CA GLY A 146 -35.76 20.92 -24.07
C GLY A 146 -36.34 21.23 -22.70
N THR A 147 -37.65 21.55 -22.62
CA THR A 147 -38.30 21.76 -21.33
C THR A 147 -38.52 20.45 -20.59
N THR A 148 -38.72 20.50 -19.28
CA THR A 148 -38.70 19.33 -18.40
C THR A 148 -39.93 19.32 -17.49
N VAL A 149 -40.48 18.13 -17.29
CA VAL A 149 -41.50 17.84 -16.27
C VAL A 149 -40.99 16.85 -15.26
N MET A 150 -41.27 17.04 -13.98
CA MET A 150 -40.90 16.11 -12.91
C MET A 150 -42.15 15.80 -12.03
N GLY A 151 -42.21 14.56 -11.53
CA GLY A 151 -43.28 14.13 -10.65
C GLY A 151 -43.57 12.64 -10.71
N LYS A 152 -44.80 12.25 -10.35
CA LYS A 152 -45.31 10.89 -10.51
C LYS A 152 -46.29 10.87 -11.64
N PRO A 153 -45.97 10.26 -12.78
CA PRO A 153 -46.94 10.17 -13.90
C PRO A 153 -48.10 9.21 -13.62
N GLU A 154 -47.99 8.28 -12.67
CA GLU A 154 -48.96 7.24 -12.34
C GLU A 154 -49.54 6.64 -13.62
N LEU A 155 -48.63 6.05 -14.43
CA LEU A 155 -49.01 5.51 -15.73
C LEU A 155 -50.04 4.35 -15.61
N SER A 156 -51.08 4.41 -16.42
CA SER A 156 -52.09 3.34 -16.56
C SER A 156 -52.10 2.86 -17.99
N MET A 157 -51.97 1.54 -18.15
CA MET A 157 -52.07 0.86 -19.46
C MET A 157 -53.36 0.05 -19.50
N THR A 158 -54.18 0.33 -20.48
CA THR A 158 -55.48 -0.37 -20.70
C THR A 158 -55.53 -0.91 -22.11
N ALA A 159 -56.14 -2.06 -22.26
CA ALA A 159 -56.40 -2.72 -23.54
C ALA A 159 -57.88 -2.87 -23.74
N GLU A 160 -58.38 -2.64 -24.96
CA GLU A 160 -59.77 -2.81 -25.38
C GLU A 160 -59.78 -3.57 -26.70
N THR A 161 -60.51 -4.63 -26.76
CA THR A 161 -60.74 -5.41 -28.01
C THR A 161 -61.87 -4.86 -28.85
N GLU A 162 -61.93 -5.21 -30.14
CA GLU A 162 -63.11 -4.88 -31.03
C GLU A 162 -64.43 -5.49 -30.51
N SER A 163 -64.36 -6.58 -29.76
CA SER A 163 -65.52 -7.20 -29.11
C SER A 163 -65.99 -6.49 -27.83
N GLY A 164 -65.23 -5.46 -27.37
CA GLY A 164 -65.53 -4.66 -26.19
C GLY A 164 -65.01 -5.27 -24.87
N LEU A 165 -64.14 -6.28 -24.93
CA LEU A 165 -63.45 -6.76 -23.76
C LEU A 165 -62.38 -5.75 -23.32
N GLN A 166 -62.42 -5.24 -22.07
CA GLN A 166 -61.46 -4.32 -21.49
C GLN A 166 -60.69 -5.00 -20.39
N PHE A 167 -59.37 -4.73 -20.34
CA PHE A 167 -58.51 -5.19 -19.27
C PHE A 167 -57.32 -4.24 -19.07
N SER A 168 -56.72 -4.32 -17.89
CA SER A 168 -55.50 -3.53 -17.55
C SER A 168 -54.25 -4.35 -17.79
N ILE A 169 -53.20 -3.68 -18.30
CA ILE A 169 -51.85 -4.19 -18.42
C ILE A 169 -51.06 -3.70 -17.22
N PHE A 170 -50.47 -4.59 -16.47
CA PHE A 170 -49.78 -4.29 -15.23
C PHE A 170 -48.44 -3.60 -15.45
N ALA A 171 -47.62 -4.10 -16.38
CA ALA A 171 -46.31 -3.52 -16.70
C ALA A 171 -45.87 -3.88 -18.13
N LEU A 172 -45.03 -3.02 -18.70
CA LEU A 172 -44.36 -3.21 -19.98
C LEU A 172 -42.90 -3.57 -19.70
N ASN A 173 -42.38 -4.62 -20.37
CA ASN A 173 -40.98 -5.03 -20.33
C ASN A 173 -40.41 -5.12 -18.89
N TYR A 174 -41.12 -5.86 -18.05
CA TYR A 174 -40.83 -6.05 -16.65
C TYR A 174 -40.83 -7.55 -16.31
N VAL A 175 -40.07 -7.94 -15.28
CA VAL A 175 -40.06 -9.35 -14.87
C VAL A 175 -41.44 -9.79 -14.40
N ARG A 176 -42.05 -10.76 -15.10
CA ARG A 176 -43.39 -11.28 -14.75
C ARG A 176 -43.36 -11.95 -13.38
N GLN A 177 -44.14 -11.45 -12.47
CA GLN A 177 -44.30 -11.97 -11.12
C GLN A 177 -45.53 -12.88 -11.00
N SER A 178 -45.42 -13.95 -10.22
CA SER A 178 -46.59 -14.78 -9.89
C SER A 178 -47.58 -14.00 -9.02
N GLY A 179 -48.86 -14.07 -9.33
CA GLY A 179 -49.94 -13.38 -8.58
C GLY A 179 -50.22 -11.94 -9.04
N TYR A 180 -49.56 -11.42 -10.04
CA TYR A 180 -49.80 -10.08 -10.60
C TYR A 180 -50.29 -10.15 -12.05
N GLY A 181 -51.10 -9.24 -12.47
CA GLY A 181 -51.75 -8.92 -13.73
C GLY A 181 -51.25 -9.50 -15.06
N ILE A 182 -51.63 -8.80 -16.12
CA ILE A 182 -51.18 -9.06 -17.47
C ILE A 182 -49.94 -8.19 -17.74
N PHE A 183 -48.86 -8.76 -18.25
CA PHE A 183 -47.66 -8.07 -18.67
C PHE A 183 -47.60 -7.95 -20.19
N LEU A 184 -47.00 -6.89 -20.70
CA LEU A 184 -46.78 -6.67 -22.11
C LEU A 184 -45.28 -6.70 -22.40
N TYR A 185 -44.85 -7.35 -23.44
CA TYR A 185 -43.47 -7.48 -23.87
C TYR A 185 -43.29 -7.14 -25.34
N ASP A 186 -42.20 -6.49 -25.68
CA ASP A 186 -41.71 -6.33 -27.04
C ASP A 186 -40.37 -7.02 -27.24
N SER A 187 -39.84 -7.01 -28.48
CA SER A 187 -38.56 -7.63 -28.83
C SER A 187 -37.35 -6.96 -28.16
N ALA A 188 -37.52 -5.72 -27.69
CA ALA A 188 -36.44 -4.96 -27.01
C ALA A 188 -36.37 -5.27 -25.50
N PHE A 189 -37.13 -6.18 -24.95
CA PHE A 189 -37.04 -6.51 -23.54
C PHE A 189 -35.64 -7.07 -23.16
N ASN A 190 -35.18 -8.10 -23.87
CA ASN A 190 -33.90 -8.75 -23.56
C ASN A 190 -33.20 -9.30 -24.82
N ALA A 191 -31.90 -9.63 -24.67
CA ALA A 191 -31.08 -10.13 -25.77
C ALA A 191 -31.57 -11.42 -26.47
N ARG A 192 -32.47 -12.18 -25.84
CA ARG A 192 -33.13 -13.35 -26.46
C ARG A 192 -34.35 -12.98 -27.31
N ARG A 193 -34.74 -11.70 -27.23
CA ARG A 193 -35.94 -11.20 -27.90
C ARG A 193 -37.18 -12.08 -27.55
N SER A 194 -37.39 -12.23 -26.22
CA SER A 194 -38.43 -13.11 -25.69
C SER A 194 -39.08 -12.50 -24.45
N THR A 195 -40.18 -13.05 -24.00
CA THR A 195 -40.86 -12.67 -22.75
C THR A 195 -39.95 -12.91 -21.52
N GLY A 196 -38.88 -13.70 -21.62
CA GLY A 196 -37.96 -13.99 -20.53
C GLY A 196 -38.59 -14.70 -19.32
N THR A 197 -39.80 -15.24 -19.49
CA THR A 197 -40.56 -15.84 -18.40
C THR A 197 -40.07 -17.23 -18.05
N ASN A 198 -39.83 -17.50 -16.76
CA ASN A 198 -39.35 -18.81 -16.29
C ASN A 198 -40.47 -19.80 -15.98
N GLU A 199 -41.66 -19.32 -15.66
CA GLU A 199 -42.85 -20.11 -15.32
C GLU A 199 -43.83 -20.12 -16.47
N ALA A 200 -44.63 -21.19 -16.59
CA ALA A 200 -45.66 -21.28 -17.57
C ALA A 200 -46.77 -20.25 -17.32
N GLY A 201 -47.33 -19.74 -18.39
CA GLY A 201 -48.42 -18.77 -18.39
C GLY A 201 -49.29 -18.89 -19.63
N VAL A 202 -50.28 -18.03 -19.70
CA VAL A 202 -51.01 -17.76 -20.97
C VAL A 202 -50.23 -16.61 -21.64
N GLU A 203 -49.75 -16.84 -22.85
CA GLU A 203 -49.05 -15.85 -23.66
C GLU A 203 -49.82 -15.63 -24.99
N VAL A 204 -50.05 -14.39 -25.36
CA VAL A 204 -50.78 -14.03 -26.59
C VAL A 204 -49.83 -13.21 -27.46
N VAL A 205 -49.47 -13.75 -28.59
CA VAL A 205 -48.63 -13.10 -29.60
C VAL A 205 -49.50 -12.19 -30.45
N CYS A 206 -49.12 -10.95 -30.62
CA CYS A 206 -49.85 -9.96 -31.39
C CYS A 206 -48.89 -9.20 -32.32
N SER A 207 -49.28 -9.02 -33.57
CA SER A 207 -48.59 -8.15 -34.52
C SER A 207 -49.06 -6.69 -34.38
N VAL A 208 -48.19 -5.75 -34.60
CA VAL A 208 -48.51 -4.31 -34.63
C VAL A 208 -49.28 -4.00 -35.92
N ALA A 209 -50.46 -3.42 -35.77
CA ALA A 209 -51.28 -2.92 -36.89
C ALA A 209 -51.05 -1.44 -37.17
N ASP A 210 -50.92 -0.63 -36.11
CA ASP A 210 -50.67 0.81 -36.20
C ASP A 210 -50.25 1.37 -34.85
N GLY A 211 -49.55 2.51 -34.85
CA GLY A 211 -49.18 3.27 -33.67
C GLY A 211 -47.96 2.77 -32.94
N ALA A 212 -47.70 3.35 -31.77
CA ALA A 212 -46.60 3.02 -30.84
C ALA A 212 -47.01 3.29 -29.40
N LEU A 213 -46.42 2.61 -28.44
CA LEU A 213 -46.66 2.88 -27.02
C LEU A 213 -46.05 4.21 -26.62
N SER A 214 -46.89 5.21 -26.44
CA SER A 214 -46.51 6.56 -25.95
C SER A 214 -47.55 7.04 -24.93
N ILE A 215 -47.16 7.99 -24.06
CA ILE A 215 -48.09 8.56 -23.09
C ILE A 215 -49.12 9.42 -23.82
N GLY A 216 -50.43 9.10 -23.68
CA GLY A 216 -51.53 9.74 -24.40
C GLY A 216 -51.76 9.20 -25.81
N GLY A 217 -50.96 8.22 -26.25
CA GLY A 217 -51.10 7.56 -27.56
C GLY A 217 -51.83 6.23 -27.51
N GLU A 218 -52.03 5.65 -28.71
CA GLU A 218 -52.69 4.37 -28.94
C GLU A 218 -51.76 3.43 -29.75
N LEU A 219 -51.73 2.16 -29.38
CA LEU A 219 -51.07 1.10 -30.12
C LEU A 219 -52.16 0.08 -30.54
N GLU A 220 -52.30 -0.14 -31.84
CA GLU A 220 -53.19 -1.19 -32.35
C GLU A 220 -52.44 -2.47 -32.60
N LEU A 221 -52.92 -3.55 -31.99
CA LEU A 221 -52.42 -4.90 -32.11
C LEU A 221 -53.46 -5.82 -32.76
N VAL A 222 -53.00 -6.88 -33.45
CA VAL A 222 -53.84 -7.96 -33.96
C VAL A 222 -53.34 -9.27 -33.37
N VAL A 223 -54.21 -10.04 -32.79
CA VAL A 223 -53.89 -11.33 -32.19
C VAL A 223 -53.46 -12.35 -33.26
N ASP A 224 -52.23 -12.82 -33.19
CA ASP A 224 -51.69 -13.85 -34.08
C ASP A 224 -51.93 -15.25 -33.51
N GLU A 225 -51.66 -15.43 -32.22
CA GLU A 225 -51.75 -16.72 -31.56
C GLU A 225 -51.97 -16.59 -30.06
N VAL A 226 -52.79 -17.49 -29.51
CA VAL A 226 -53.02 -17.64 -28.07
C VAL A 226 -52.36 -18.93 -27.61
N LEU A 227 -51.41 -18.84 -26.67
CA LEU A 227 -50.62 -19.93 -26.16
C LEU A 227 -50.99 -20.23 -24.68
N PRO A 228 -51.84 -21.26 -24.41
CA PRO A 228 -52.42 -21.48 -23.07
C PRO A 228 -51.41 -21.93 -21.99
N ASN A 229 -50.26 -22.43 -22.38
CA ASN A 229 -49.26 -22.93 -21.45
C ASN A 229 -47.85 -22.67 -22.02
N ALA A 230 -47.50 -21.43 -22.20
CA ALA A 230 -46.25 -20.99 -22.78
C ALA A 230 -45.33 -20.29 -21.77
N LYS A 231 -44.06 -20.23 -22.07
CA LYS A 231 -43.07 -19.45 -21.38
C LYS A 231 -41.95 -19.08 -22.35
N ASP A 232 -41.25 -17.99 -22.07
CA ASP A 232 -40.10 -17.52 -22.86
C ASP A 232 -40.39 -17.44 -24.37
N THR A 233 -41.62 -17.00 -24.72
CA THR A 233 -42.05 -16.86 -26.12
C THR A 233 -41.17 -15.82 -26.82
N VAL A 234 -40.66 -16.18 -28.00
CA VAL A 234 -39.87 -15.32 -28.88
C VAL A 234 -40.77 -14.23 -29.47
N ILE A 235 -40.23 -13.02 -29.63
CA ILE A 235 -40.95 -11.82 -30.08
C ILE A 235 -40.22 -11.23 -31.28
N ASP A 236 -40.88 -11.12 -32.43
CA ASP A 236 -40.34 -10.47 -33.61
C ASP A 236 -40.45 -8.93 -33.50
N ASP A 237 -39.73 -8.18 -34.35
CA ASP A 237 -39.63 -6.70 -34.25
C ASP A 237 -40.96 -5.95 -34.36
N ASP A 238 -41.94 -6.53 -35.05
CA ASP A 238 -43.27 -5.99 -35.24
C ASP A 238 -44.32 -6.67 -34.32
N GLN A 239 -43.89 -7.32 -33.25
CA GLN A 239 -44.77 -8.05 -32.35
C GLN A 239 -44.68 -7.55 -30.91
N TYR A 240 -45.77 -7.78 -30.20
CA TYR A 240 -45.91 -7.73 -28.75
C TYR A 240 -46.48 -9.04 -28.22
N VAL A 241 -46.13 -9.38 -26.98
CA VAL A 241 -46.73 -10.54 -26.29
C VAL A 241 -47.38 -10.10 -24.98
N LEU A 242 -48.67 -10.35 -24.85
CA LEU A 242 -49.38 -10.27 -23.58
C LEU A 242 -49.17 -11.56 -22.80
N SER A 243 -48.83 -11.47 -21.52
CA SER A 243 -48.42 -12.63 -20.73
C SER A 243 -48.98 -12.56 -19.31
N ALA A 244 -49.67 -13.63 -18.88
CA ALA A 244 -50.14 -13.79 -17.50
C ALA A 244 -49.68 -15.13 -16.94
N ASN A 245 -49.20 -15.15 -15.69
CA ASN A 245 -48.76 -16.37 -14.99
C ASN A 245 -49.99 -17.23 -14.67
N LEU A 246 -49.90 -18.56 -14.81
CA LEU A 246 -50.96 -19.47 -14.43
C LEU A 246 -51.42 -19.37 -12.97
N ASN A 247 -50.53 -18.85 -12.10
CA ASN A 247 -50.81 -18.64 -10.68
C ASN A 247 -51.31 -17.21 -10.37
N SER A 248 -51.54 -16.37 -11.39
CA SER A 248 -51.94 -14.94 -11.22
C SER A 248 -53.42 -14.71 -10.96
N GLY A 249 -54.17 -15.71 -10.60
CA GLY A 249 -55.61 -15.61 -10.44
C GLY A 249 -56.38 -15.83 -11.77
N ALA A 250 -57.51 -16.55 -11.71
CA ALA A 250 -58.24 -17.02 -12.89
C ALA A 250 -58.72 -15.88 -13.84
N GLY A 251 -58.95 -14.68 -13.33
CA GLY A 251 -59.44 -13.57 -14.16
C GLY A 251 -58.46 -13.08 -15.23
N TYR A 252 -57.12 -13.11 -14.97
CA TYR A 252 -56.11 -12.60 -15.92
C TYR A 252 -55.84 -13.62 -17.05
N THR A 253 -55.69 -14.89 -16.69
CA THR A 253 -55.54 -15.98 -17.65
C THR A 253 -56.80 -16.20 -18.48
N ASP A 254 -57.99 -16.14 -17.87
CA ASP A 254 -59.25 -16.25 -18.56
C ASP A 254 -59.49 -15.11 -19.58
N THR A 255 -59.05 -13.88 -19.22
CA THR A 255 -59.08 -12.73 -20.14
C THR A 255 -58.19 -13.01 -21.37
N LEU A 256 -57.00 -13.47 -21.22
CA LEU A 256 -56.12 -13.76 -22.35
C LEU A 256 -56.58 -15.00 -23.16
N LEU A 257 -57.13 -15.99 -22.51
CA LEU A 257 -57.74 -17.17 -23.20
C LEU A 257 -59.01 -16.84 -23.98
N ALA A 258 -59.69 -15.73 -23.64
CA ALA A 258 -60.90 -15.29 -24.36
C ALA A 258 -60.54 -14.60 -25.68
N LEU A 259 -59.30 -14.16 -25.88
CA LEU A 259 -58.88 -13.54 -27.13
C LEU A 259 -58.81 -14.52 -28.25
N THR A 260 -59.15 -14.02 -29.45
CA THR A 260 -59.23 -14.90 -30.65
C THR A 260 -58.28 -14.38 -31.73
N ARG A 261 -57.75 -15.31 -32.52
CA ARG A 261 -56.87 -14.96 -33.64
C ARG A 261 -57.56 -14.01 -34.62
N GLY A 262 -56.86 -12.94 -35.00
CA GLY A 262 -57.33 -11.91 -35.89
C GLY A 262 -58.11 -10.79 -35.18
N GLU A 263 -58.35 -10.89 -33.88
CA GLU A 263 -59.05 -9.85 -33.11
C GLU A 263 -58.07 -8.65 -32.89
N ARG A 264 -58.64 -7.43 -33.04
CA ARG A 264 -57.90 -6.21 -32.79
C ARG A 264 -57.97 -5.81 -31.34
N ILE A 265 -56.85 -5.34 -30.83
CA ILE A 265 -56.67 -4.83 -29.45
C ILE A 265 -56.08 -3.43 -29.55
N THR A 266 -56.74 -2.45 -28.98
CA THR A 266 -56.17 -1.11 -28.81
C THR A 266 -55.61 -0.97 -27.43
N VAL A 267 -54.31 -0.75 -27.32
CA VAL A 267 -53.62 -0.49 -26.07
C VAL A 267 -53.42 1.03 -25.91
N ARG A 268 -53.86 1.57 -24.76
CA ARG A 268 -53.74 3.00 -24.43
C ARG A 268 -52.88 3.17 -23.20
N VAL A 269 -52.03 4.17 -23.22
CA VAL A 269 -51.25 4.60 -22.05
C VAL A 269 -51.68 6.00 -21.64
N SER A 270 -52.11 6.15 -20.41
CA SER A 270 -52.48 7.44 -19.83
C SER A 270 -51.70 7.74 -18.58
N ALA A 271 -51.47 9.03 -18.33
CA ALA A 271 -50.88 9.54 -17.09
C ALA A 271 -51.97 10.22 -16.23
N ASN A 272 -51.71 10.44 -14.96
CA ASN A 272 -52.59 11.16 -14.02
C ASN A 272 -52.75 12.68 -14.33
N ASP A 273 -51.83 13.24 -15.13
CA ASP A 273 -51.79 14.66 -15.48
C ASP A 273 -51.40 14.79 -16.98
N GLU A 274 -52.15 15.59 -17.72
CA GLU A 274 -51.96 15.83 -19.17
C GLU A 274 -50.59 16.46 -19.48
N LYS A 275 -49.92 17.06 -18.50
CA LYS A 275 -48.54 17.55 -18.69
C LYS A 275 -47.53 16.47 -19.10
N TRP A 276 -47.84 15.20 -18.91
CA TRP A 276 -47.01 14.10 -19.38
C TRP A 276 -47.23 13.75 -20.84
N ASN A 277 -48.31 14.21 -21.44
CA ASN A 277 -48.56 14.04 -22.86
C ASN A 277 -47.57 14.86 -23.68
N GLY A 278 -46.96 14.25 -24.69
CA GLY A 278 -45.95 14.92 -25.51
C GLY A 278 -44.53 14.88 -24.94
N VAL A 279 -44.31 14.24 -23.81
CA VAL A 279 -42.98 13.87 -23.38
C VAL A 279 -42.37 12.85 -24.36
N THR A 280 -41.19 13.13 -24.86
CA THR A 280 -40.52 12.26 -25.84
C THR A 280 -39.38 11.44 -25.22
N ASN A 281 -38.82 11.88 -24.12
CA ASN A 281 -37.78 11.17 -23.37
C ASN A 281 -38.14 11.19 -21.89
N MET A 282 -38.02 10.06 -21.20
CA MET A 282 -38.32 9.95 -19.77
C MET A 282 -37.38 8.98 -19.09
N VAL A 283 -36.94 9.32 -17.89
CA VAL A 283 -36.17 8.46 -17.01
C VAL A 283 -36.83 8.37 -15.64
N GLY A 284 -36.84 7.17 -15.07
CA GLY A 284 -37.31 6.91 -13.71
C GLY A 284 -36.43 7.50 -12.63
N ALA A 285 -37.00 7.69 -11.44
CA ALA A 285 -36.30 8.16 -10.25
C ALA A 285 -36.87 7.48 -8.99
N LEU A 286 -36.00 7.28 -7.99
CA LEU A 286 -36.45 6.55 -6.79
C LEU A 286 -36.97 7.46 -5.68
N TYR A 287 -36.34 8.59 -5.43
CA TYR A 287 -36.71 9.52 -4.37
C TYR A 287 -36.89 10.93 -4.91
N GLN A 288 -37.97 11.59 -4.50
CA GLN A 288 -38.08 13.03 -4.62
C GLN A 288 -37.23 13.66 -3.50
N LEU A 289 -36.29 14.51 -3.88
CA LEU A 289 -35.36 15.17 -2.98
C LEU A 289 -35.88 16.55 -2.53
N VAL A 290 -36.42 17.29 -3.50
CA VAL A 290 -36.95 18.64 -3.31
C VAL A 290 -38.35 18.70 -3.87
N ASP A 291 -39.28 19.30 -3.14
CA ASP A 291 -40.63 19.64 -3.56
C ASP A 291 -40.96 21.07 -3.16
N ASN A 292 -41.44 21.89 -4.12
CA ASN A 292 -41.75 23.30 -3.90
C ASN A 292 -40.63 24.07 -3.17
N ALA A 293 -39.37 23.89 -3.59
CA ALA A 293 -38.18 24.45 -2.99
C ALA A 293 -37.95 24.04 -1.51
N GLN A 294 -38.53 22.95 -1.06
CA GLN A 294 -38.35 22.38 0.29
C GLN A 294 -37.75 20.98 0.21
N VAL A 295 -36.84 20.69 1.11
CA VAL A 295 -36.25 19.35 1.26
C VAL A 295 -37.30 18.35 1.73
N CYS A 296 -37.44 17.25 1.00
CA CYS A 296 -38.36 16.17 1.38
C CYS A 296 -37.90 15.43 2.64
N SER A 297 -38.88 14.99 3.44
CA SER A 297 -38.58 14.18 4.65
C SER A 297 -38.43 12.70 4.35
N GLY A 298 -37.80 11.95 5.26
CA GLY A 298 -37.68 10.49 5.16
C GLY A 298 -36.60 10.00 4.16
N LEU A 299 -35.70 10.87 3.73
CA LEU A 299 -34.61 10.50 2.83
C LEU A 299 -33.58 9.60 3.55
N PRO A 300 -33.07 8.57 2.85
CA PRO A 300 -32.01 7.71 3.39
C PRO A 300 -30.81 8.49 3.88
N SER A 301 -30.32 8.14 5.06
CA SER A 301 -29.10 8.69 5.66
C SER A 301 -27.83 7.96 5.16
N GLY A 302 -26.69 8.58 5.35
CA GLY A 302 -25.40 8.02 5.00
C GLY A 302 -24.76 8.68 3.78
N SER A 303 -23.45 9.00 3.94
CA SER A 303 -22.66 9.61 2.88
C SER A 303 -22.26 8.58 1.84
N ALA A 304 -22.54 8.90 0.57
CA ALA A 304 -22.15 8.10 -0.59
C ALA A 304 -22.03 9.01 -1.83
N PRO A 305 -21.45 8.52 -2.94
CA PRO A 305 -21.61 9.19 -4.23
C PRO A 305 -23.09 9.26 -4.59
N ARG A 306 -23.52 10.39 -5.15
CA ARG A 306 -24.93 10.63 -5.48
C ARG A 306 -25.06 11.21 -6.88
N THR A 307 -26.15 10.82 -7.55
CA THR A 307 -26.61 11.38 -8.82
C THR A 307 -28.03 11.91 -8.64
N ALA A 308 -28.32 13.09 -9.15
CA ALA A 308 -29.62 13.71 -9.06
C ALA A 308 -29.88 14.62 -10.26
N ILE A 309 -31.16 14.88 -10.53
CA ILE A 309 -31.57 15.94 -11.44
C ILE A 309 -32.50 16.90 -10.70
N GLY A 310 -32.25 18.20 -10.85
CA GLY A 310 -33.05 19.29 -10.30
C GLY A 310 -33.60 20.20 -11.37
N LEU A 311 -34.77 20.78 -11.13
CA LEU A 311 -35.42 21.78 -11.96
C LEU A 311 -35.54 23.07 -11.16
N THR A 312 -35.05 24.16 -11.71
CA THR A 312 -35.09 25.48 -11.10
C THR A 312 -36.40 26.21 -11.44
N ALA A 313 -36.68 27.32 -10.74
CA ALA A 313 -37.90 28.10 -10.95
C ALA A 313 -38.01 28.73 -12.35
N ASP A 314 -36.87 29.02 -13.01
CA ASP A 314 -36.81 29.55 -14.38
C ASP A 314 -36.84 28.45 -15.46
N GLY A 315 -37.00 27.19 -15.08
CA GLY A 315 -37.02 26.04 -15.98
C GLY A 315 -35.64 25.48 -16.36
N SER A 316 -34.56 25.97 -15.77
CA SER A 316 -33.24 25.40 -16.00
C SER A 316 -33.10 24.04 -15.30
N LEU A 317 -32.40 23.12 -15.95
CA LEU A 317 -32.14 21.76 -15.46
C LEU A 317 -30.74 21.68 -14.84
N ILE A 318 -30.65 21.02 -13.70
CA ILE A 318 -29.37 20.72 -13.04
C ILE A 318 -29.15 19.21 -13.06
N LEU A 319 -28.14 18.76 -13.83
CA LEU A 319 -27.64 17.40 -13.76
C LEU A 319 -26.52 17.34 -12.72
N TYR A 320 -26.77 16.74 -11.57
CA TYR A 320 -25.92 16.83 -10.37
C TYR A 320 -25.25 15.52 -10.01
N THR A 321 -23.96 15.60 -9.70
CA THR A 321 -23.22 14.48 -9.10
C THR A 321 -22.34 14.98 -7.94
N ILE A 322 -22.19 14.14 -6.93
CA ILE A 322 -21.18 14.31 -5.89
C ILE A 322 -20.39 13.01 -5.75
N ASP A 323 -19.08 13.10 -5.83
CA ASP A 323 -18.19 11.96 -5.63
C ASP A 323 -18.19 11.52 -4.16
N GLY A 324 -17.77 10.29 -3.88
CA GLY A 324 -17.74 9.81 -2.50
C GLY A 324 -16.96 8.52 -2.31
N ARG A 325 -16.89 8.03 -1.08
CA ARG A 325 -16.16 6.82 -0.67
C ARG A 325 -14.65 6.87 -0.95
N GLN A 326 -14.06 8.06 -1.04
CA GLN A 326 -12.66 8.30 -1.38
C GLN A 326 -12.08 9.29 -0.36
N ALA A 327 -11.56 8.78 0.75
CA ALA A 327 -10.95 9.58 1.80
C ALA A 327 -9.82 10.47 1.23
N GLY A 328 -9.74 11.72 1.69
CA GLY A 328 -8.80 12.71 1.21
C GLY A 328 -9.12 13.32 -0.17
N TYR A 329 -10.23 12.88 -0.81
CA TYR A 329 -10.73 13.44 -2.06
C TYR A 329 -12.20 13.81 -1.97
N SER A 330 -13.08 12.86 -1.67
CA SER A 330 -14.51 13.10 -1.45
C SER A 330 -15.14 11.98 -0.63
N ILE A 331 -15.75 12.34 0.49
CA ILE A 331 -16.50 11.40 1.32
C ILE A 331 -17.92 11.18 0.85
N GLY A 332 -18.41 12.02 -0.07
CA GLY A 332 -19.80 12.01 -0.54
C GLY A 332 -20.76 12.77 0.38
N ALA A 333 -22.05 12.61 0.09
CA ALA A 333 -23.13 13.27 0.84
C ALA A 333 -24.31 12.34 1.10
N SER A 334 -25.12 12.65 2.12
CA SER A 334 -26.45 12.07 2.29
C SER A 334 -27.42 12.64 1.26
N LEU A 335 -28.54 11.95 1.02
CA LEU A 335 -29.58 12.49 0.12
C LEU A 335 -30.18 13.79 0.65
N SER A 336 -30.27 13.99 1.97
CA SER A 336 -30.71 15.25 2.57
C SER A 336 -29.76 16.40 2.24
N GLN A 337 -28.43 16.16 2.36
CA GLN A 337 -27.42 17.19 2.02
C GLN A 337 -27.43 17.51 0.51
N VAL A 338 -27.66 16.53 -0.35
CA VAL A 338 -27.85 16.77 -1.80
C VAL A 338 -29.10 17.57 -2.06
N ALA A 339 -30.20 17.27 -1.37
CA ALA A 339 -31.45 18.02 -1.48
C ALA A 339 -31.27 19.49 -1.02
N GLU A 340 -30.64 19.71 0.13
CA GLU A 340 -30.28 21.04 0.63
C GLU A 340 -29.42 21.80 -0.41
N ARG A 341 -28.41 21.13 -0.97
CA ARG A 341 -27.54 21.72 -1.98
C ARG A 341 -28.29 22.08 -3.27
N LEU A 342 -29.21 21.24 -3.72
CA LEU A 342 -30.04 21.53 -4.90
C LEU A 342 -31.01 22.73 -4.65
N VAL A 343 -31.52 22.90 -3.43
CA VAL A 343 -32.26 24.11 -3.03
C VAL A 343 -31.36 25.36 -3.09
N GLU A 344 -30.10 25.27 -2.57
CA GLU A 344 -29.12 26.36 -2.67
C GLU A 344 -28.82 26.73 -4.13
N LEU A 345 -28.81 25.72 -5.05
CA LEU A 345 -28.63 25.91 -6.49
C LEU A 345 -29.91 26.43 -7.21
N GLY A 346 -30.98 26.68 -6.47
CA GLY A 346 -32.24 27.28 -6.98
C GLY A 346 -33.28 26.26 -7.45
N CYS A 347 -33.09 24.98 -7.18
CA CYS A 347 -34.09 23.97 -7.56
C CYS A 347 -35.38 24.09 -6.76
N VAL A 348 -36.50 24.04 -7.46
CA VAL A 348 -37.86 23.97 -6.87
C VAL A 348 -38.37 22.54 -6.81
N THR A 349 -37.85 21.65 -7.67
CA THR A 349 -38.13 20.23 -7.68
C THR A 349 -36.82 19.49 -7.99
N ALA A 350 -36.56 18.35 -7.33
CA ALA A 350 -35.40 17.53 -7.63
C ALA A 350 -35.64 16.05 -7.28
N MET A 351 -34.97 15.18 -8.02
CA MET A 351 -35.09 13.72 -7.88
C MET A 351 -33.75 13.04 -7.88
N SER A 352 -33.67 11.90 -7.15
CA SER A 352 -32.45 11.09 -7.12
C SER A 352 -32.47 10.04 -8.22
N LEU A 353 -31.35 9.93 -8.91
CA LEU A 353 -31.00 8.82 -9.80
C LEU A 353 -30.08 7.82 -9.09
N ASP A 354 -29.63 6.77 -9.81
CA ASP A 354 -28.77 5.75 -9.23
C ASP A 354 -27.44 6.35 -8.80
N GLY A 355 -27.06 6.08 -7.55
CA GLY A 355 -25.88 6.62 -6.90
C GLY A 355 -24.78 5.57 -6.68
N GLY A 356 -23.91 5.84 -5.73
CA GLY A 356 -22.83 4.92 -5.38
C GLY A 356 -21.83 4.73 -6.53
N GLY A 357 -21.54 3.49 -6.90
CA GLY A 357 -20.63 3.16 -8.00
C GLY A 357 -21.12 3.57 -9.38
N SER A 358 -22.42 3.82 -9.53
CA SER A 358 -23.03 4.27 -10.80
C SER A 358 -22.84 5.76 -11.07
N THR A 359 -22.55 6.57 -10.03
CA THR A 359 -22.41 8.03 -10.15
C THR A 359 -21.37 8.40 -11.18
N THR A 360 -21.81 8.94 -12.30
CA THR A 360 -20.97 9.28 -13.45
C THR A 360 -21.50 10.54 -14.13
N LEU A 361 -20.63 11.50 -14.40
CA LEU A 361 -20.89 12.72 -15.19
C LEU A 361 -19.87 12.83 -16.31
N PHE A 362 -20.33 12.97 -17.52
CA PHE A 362 -19.55 13.25 -18.72
C PHE A 362 -19.86 14.65 -19.22
N ALA A 363 -18.86 15.33 -19.77
CA ALA A 363 -19.04 16.61 -20.45
C ALA A 363 -17.98 16.78 -21.55
N THR A 364 -18.33 17.47 -22.63
CA THR A 364 -17.37 17.85 -23.66
C THR A 364 -16.78 19.21 -23.34
N MET A 365 -15.53 19.20 -22.89
CA MET A 365 -14.80 20.43 -22.59
C MET A 365 -14.49 21.22 -23.87
N PRO A 366 -14.26 22.55 -23.75
CA PRO A 366 -13.93 23.40 -24.91
C PRO A 366 -12.65 23.00 -25.66
N THR A 367 -11.84 22.12 -25.09
CA THR A 367 -10.64 21.57 -25.73
C THR A 367 -10.88 20.23 -26.41
N ASP A 368 -12.00 19.59 -26.12
CA ASP A 368 -12.23 18.18 -26.43
C ASP A 368 -13.23 18.05 -27.60
N THR A 369 -12.98 17.05 -28.43
CA THR A 369 -13.88 16.68 -29.55
C THR A 369 -14.92 15.64 -29.13
N GLU A 370 -14.69 14.95 -28.04
CA GLU A 370 -15.57 13.90 -27.48
C GLU A 370 -15.85 14.19 -26.01
N ALA A 371 -16.95 13.68 -25.50
CA ALA A 371 -17.29 13.81 -24.09
C ALA A 371 -16.34 13.00 -23.21
N THR A 372 -15.86 13.61 -22.14
CA THR A 372 -14.92 13.02 -21.19
C THR A 372 -15.50 13.00 -19.79
N LEU A 373 -14.93 12.15 -18.92
CA LEU A 373 -15.37 11.99 -17.55
C LEU A 373 -15.06 13.25 -16.73
N ALA A 374 -16.10 13.88 -16.16
CA ALA A 374 -16.01 15.10 -15.37
C ALA A 374 -15.92 14.85 -13.86
N ASN A 375 -16.34 13.67 -13.37
CA ASN A 375 -16.26 13.28 -11.97
C ASN A 375 -15.29 12.11 -11.77
N LYS A 376 -15.12 11.61 -10.53
CA LYS A 376 -14.25 10.47 -10.21
C LYS A 376 -15.05 9.33 -9.60
N PRO A 377 -15.35 8.26 -10.37
CA PRO A 377 -16.10 7.11 -9.88
C PRO A 377 -15.44 6.42 -8.68
N SER A 378 -16.23 6.05 -7.68
CA SER A 378 -15.75 5.47 -6.43
C SER A 378 -15.15 4.07 -6.56
N GLU A 379 -15.42 3.37 -7.66
CA GLU A 379 -14.93 2.01 -7.94
C GLU A 379 -13.67 2.01 -8.81
N GLY A 380 -13.16 3.20 -9.17
CA GLY A 380 -12.00 3.34 -10.05
C GLY A 380 -12.25 3.01 -11.52
N SER A 381 -13.46 2.54 -11.86
CA SER A 381 -13.93 2.25 -13.21
C SER A 381 -15.40 2.66 -13.37
N LEU A 382 -15.85 2.81 -14.62
CA LEU A 382 -17.24 3.11 -14.93
C LEU A 382 -18.10 1.86 -14.73
N ARG A 383 -19.20 2.02 -14.00
CA ARG A 383 -20.22 0.96 -13.89
C ARG A 383 -21.16 1.02 -15.09
N ALA A 384 -21.48 -0.11 -15.65
CA ALA A 384 -22.55 -0.24 -16.63
C ALA A 384 -23.92 -0.17 -15.93
N VAL A 385 -24.84 0.63 -16.48
CA VAL A 385 -26.19 0.89 -15.97
C VAL A 385 -27.22 0.76 -17.10
N THR A 386 -28.49 0.79 -16.80
CA THR A 386 -29.55 0.49 -17.78
C THR A 386 -29.86 1.63 -18.73
N ASN A 387 -29.74 2.87 -18.26
CA ASN A 387 -30.07 4.04 -19.05
C ASN A 387 -29.26 5.26 -18.60
N HIS A 388 -29.26 6.28 -19.44
CA HIS A 388 -28.47 7.49 -19.26
C HIS A 388 -29.28 8.71 -19.72
N VAL A 389 -28.97 9.87 -19.16
CA VAL A 389 -29.53 11.15 -19.62
C VAL A 389 -28.41 11.96 -20.26
N PHE A 390 -28.60 12.36 -21.50
CA PHE A 390 -27.63 13.18 -22.24
C PHE A 390 -28.24 14.50 -22.68
N LEU A 391 -27.40 15.50 -22.76
CA LEU A 391 -27.63 16.75 -23.49
C LEU A 391 -26.83 16.65 -24.78
N VAL A 392 -27.52 16.71 -25.91
CA VAL A 392 -26.93 16.57 -27.25
C VAL A 392 -27.12 17.82 -28.09
N ALA A 393 -26.18 18.07 -28.99
CA ALA A 393 -26.19 19.19 -29.95
C ALA A 393 -25.75 18.68 -31.33
N SER A 394 -25.79 19.56 -32.34
CA SER A 394 -25.23 19.25 -33.66
C SER A 394 -23.72 19.06 -33.57
N GLY A 395 -23.20 18.05 -34.24
CA GLY A 395 -21.76 17.76 -34.36
C GLY A 395 -21.03 18.52 -35.47
N GLU A 396 -21.74 19.42 -36.23
CA GLU A 396 -21.16 20.13 -37.39
C GLU A 396 -20.41 21.38 -36.96
N SER A 397 -19.15 21.53 -37.42
CA SER A 397 -18.36 22.75 -37.21
C SER A 397 -18.76 23.88 -38.17
N THR A 398 -18.89 25.08 -37.64
CA THR A 398 -19.13 26.29 -38.45
C THR A 398 -17.84 26.99 -38.88
N GLY A 399 -16.71 26.67 -38.20
CA GLY A 399 -15.40 27.27 -38.45
C GLY A 399 -15.31 28.79 -38.12
N THR A 400 -16.34 29.38 -37.51
CA THR A 400 -16.38 30.82 -37.18
C THR A 400 -16.10 30.98 -35.70
N LEU A 401 -14.98 31.66 -35.35
CA LEU A 401 -14.57 31.86 -33.95
C LEU A 401 -15.66 32.58 -33.15
N HIS A 402 -16.22 31.84 -32.19
CA HIS A 402 -17.25 32.34 -31.30
C HIS A 402 -16.67 32.79 -29.94
N HIS A 403 -15.94 31.92 -29.27
CA HIS A 403 -15.45 32.14 -27.91
C HIS A 403 -14.04 31.59 -27.74
N ILE A 404 -13.31 32.21 -26.82
CA ILE A 404 -12.02 31.67 -26.34
C ILE A 404 -12.10 31.46 -24.84
N TYR A 405 -11.40 30.44 -24.37
CA TYR A 405 -11.33 30.04 -22.97
C TYR A 405 -9.90 30.21 -22.48
N LEU A 406 -9.76 30.51 -21.21
CA LEU A 406 -8.50 30.59 -20.52
C LEU A 406 -8.62 29.76 -19.22
N SER A 407 -7.77 28.77 -19.08
CA SER A 407 -7.56 28.06 -17.84
C SER A 407 -6.12 28.16 -17.40
N ALA A 408 -5.84 27.80 -16.16
CA ALA A 408 -4.51 27.77 -15.59
C ALA A 408 -4.30 26.47 -14.84
N GLN A 409 -3.05 26.07 -14.70
CA GLN A 409 -2.65 24.89 -13.96
C GLN A 409 -3.18 24.91 -12.51
N ALA A 410 -3.32 26.10 -11.91
CA ALA A 410 -3.89 26.29 -10.58
C ALA A 410 -4.51 27.68 -10.42
N ASP A 411 -5.48 27.78 -9.49
CA ASP A 411 -6.11 29.05 -9.08
C ASP A 411 -5.32 29.77 -7.97
N CYS A 412 -4.46 29.03 -7.28
CA CYS A 412 -3.59 29.53 -6.21
C CYS A 412 -2.18 29.00 -6.41
N CYS A 413 -1.19 29.88 -6.22
CA CYS A 413 0.20 29.52 -6.32
C CYS A 413 1.05 30.22 -5.26
N LEU A 414 2.26 29.76 -5.04
CA LEU A 414 3.25 30.44 -4.21
C LEU A 414 3.91 31.61 -4.97
N PRO A 415 4.53 32.57 -4.27
CA PRO A 415 5.36 33.58 -4.87
C PRO A 415 6.45 32.98 -5.75
N GLY A 416 6.63 33.50 -6.97
CA GLY A 416 7.63 33.03 -7.92
C GLY A 416 7.31 31.69 -8.59
N ALA A 417 6.14 31.10 -8.34
CA ALA A 417 5.72 29.87 -8.99
C ALA A 417 5.50 30.08 -10.50
N GLU A 418 5.90 29.09 -11.26
CA GLU A 418 5.56 28.99 -12.67
C GLU A 418 4.19 28.33 -12.82
N VAL A 419 3.24 29.05 -13.46
CA VAL A 419 1.87 28.58 -13.67
C VAL A 419 1.61 28.50 -15.17
N GLU A 420 1.34 27.30 -15.64
CA GLU A 420 1.01 27.07 -17.04
C GLU A 420 -0.41 27.55 -17.34
N LEU A 421 -0.57 28.31 -18.42
CA LEU A 421 -1.83 28.84 -18.92
C LEU A 421 -2.28 28.04 -20.13
N TYR A 422 -3.54 27.65 -20.16
CA TYR A 422 -4.13 26.89 -21.24
C TYR A 422 -5.23 27.69 -21.90
N GLY A 423 -5.19 27.79 -23.22
CA GLY A 423 -6.20 28.48 -24.00
C GLY A 423 -6.89 27.52 -24.96
N ALA A 424 -8.18 27.71 -25.13
CA ALA A 424 -8.98 27.03 -26.13
C ALA A 424 -9.84 28.00 -26.91
N ALA A 425 -10.22 27.65 -28.13
CA ALA A 425 -11.11 28.41 -28.97
C ALA A 425 -12.18 27.49 -29.54
N VAL A 426 -13.42 27.98 -29.60
CA VAL A 426 -14.56 27.26 -30.19
C VAL A 426 -15.26 28.09 -31.22
N ASP A 427 -15.89 27.42 -32.15
CA ASP A 427 -16.79 28.04 -33.15
C ASP A 427 -18.21 28.29 -32.59
N THR A 428 -19.11 28.74 -33.41
CA THR A 428 -20.49 29.09 -33.01
C THR A 428 -21.33 27.88 -32.59
N ASN A 429 -20.91 26.66 -32.89
CA ASN A 429 -21.50 25.41 -32.39
C ASN A 429 -20.70 24.81 -31.23
N TYR A 430 -19.81 25.62 -30.61
CA TYR A 430 -18.94 25.21 -29.50
C TYR A 430 -17.99 24.05 -29.84
N ILE A 431 -17.70 23.86 -31.12
CA ILE A 431 -16.73 22.85 -31.57
C ILE A 431 -15.32 23.43 -31.48
N PRO A 432 -14.34 22.68 -30.93
CA PRO A 432 -12.96 23.16 -30.82
C PRO A 432 -12.36 23.52 -32.16
N MET A 433 -11.72 24.69 -32.22
CA MET A 433 -11.04 25.15 -33.41
C MET A 433 -9.65 25.68 -33.10
N ARG A 434 -8.77 25.69 -34.10
CA ARG A 434 -7.44 26.28 -33.96
C ARG A 434 -7.54 27.79 -34.02
N ALA A 435 -6.95 28.48 -33.04
CA ALA A 435 -6.78 29.92 -33.02
C ALA A 435 -5.40 30.27 -32.46
N SER A 436 -4.80 31.33 -32.97
CA SER A 436 -3.58 31.86 -32.38
C SER A 436 -3.94 32.64 -31.12
N LEU A 437 -3.48 32.17 -29.97
CA LEU A 437 -3.71 32.81 -28.67
C LEU A 437 -2.45 33.51 -28.19
N THR A 438 -2.63 34.71 -27.65
CA THR A 438 -1.57 35.46 -26.98
C THR A 438 -1.94 35.62 -25.52
N PHE A 439 -1.01 35.19 -24.62
CA PHE A 439 -1.22 35.29 -23.19
C PHE A 439 -0.56 36.55 -22.62
N SER A 440 -1.13 37.07 -21.56
CA SER A 440 -0.68 38.26 -20.86
C SER A 440 -1.05 38.21 -19.39
N SER A 441 -0.45 39.07 -18.58
CA SER A 441 -0.79 39.30 -17.19
C SER A 441 -0.73 40.76 -16.83
N ASP A 442 -1.48 41.16 -15.81
CA ASP A 442 -1.43 42.49 -15.24
C ASP A 442 -0.22 42.69 -14.31
N ARG A 443 0.27 41.60 -13.73
CA ARG A 443 1.43 41.55 -12.82
C ARG A 443 2.20 40.23 -12.97
N GLY A 444 3.46 40.22 -12.54
CA GLY A 444 4.37 39.13 -12.85
C GLY A 444 4.85 39.20 -14.30
N SER A 445 5.28 38.12 -14.87
CA SER A 445 5.70 38.03 -16.28
C SER A 445 5.09 36.77 -16.93
N VAL A 446 4.76 36.90 -18.21
CA VAL A 446 4.29 35.79 -19.04
C VAL A 446 5.28 35.58 -20.17
N GLU A 447 5.85 34.39 -20.26
CA GLU A 447 6.70 33.97 -21.37
C GLU A 447 6.05 32.76 -22.04
N GLY A 448 5.65 32.92 -23.32
CA GLY A 448 4.83 31.95 -24.00
C GLY A 448 3.46 31.78 -23.33
N ASN A 449 3.24 30.66 -22.68
CA ASN A 449 2.06 30.35 -21.88
C ASN A 449 2.37 30.08 -20.40
N ILE A 450 3.58 30.47 -19.94
CA ILE A 450 3.99 30.31 -18.55
C ILE A 450 3.94 31.65 -17.85
N LEU A 451 3.13 31.76 -16.80
CA LEU A 451 3.14 32.89 -15.87
C LEU A 451 4.17 32.63 -14.78
N THR A 452 5.11 33.53 -14.57
CA THR A 452 5.88 33.59 -13.32
C THR A 452 5.15 34.53 -12.35
N ALA A 453 4.67 33.97 -11.26
CA ALA A 453 3.83 34.66 -10.29
C ALA A 453 4.61 35.77 -9.56
N PRO A 454 3.98 36.95 -9.28
CA PRO A 454 4.59 38.02 -8.52
C PRO A 454 4.75 37.61 -7.02
N ALA A 455 5.37 38.48 -6.25
CA ALA A 455 5.65 38.26 -4.83
C ALA A 455 4.38 38.16 -3.96
N SER A 456 3.23 38.72 -4.38
CA SER A 456 1.99 38.67 -3.58
C SER A 456 0.78 39.16 -4.37
N GLY A 457 -0.42 38.95 -3.84
CA GLY A 457 -1.71 39.46 -4.30
C GLY A 457 -2.39 38.58 -5.34
N THR A 458 -3.35 39.13 -6.06
CA THR A 458 -4.05 38.46 -7.16
C THR A 458 -3.50 38.92 -8.49
N VAL A 459 -3.32 38.01 -9.41
CA VAL A 459 -2.87 38.25 -10.79
C VAL A 459 -4.02 38.01 -11.74
N THR A 460 -4.32 38.99 -12.61
CA THR A 460 -5.26 38.76 -13.70
C THR A 460 -4.47 38.35 -14.94
N VAL A 461 -4.64 37.08 -15.36
CA VAL A 461 -4.09 36.63 -16.64
C VAL A 461 -5.13 36.72 -17.73
N GLY A 462 -4.65 36.91 -18.96
CA GLY A 462 -5.50 37.09 -20.15
C GLY A 462 -5.04 36.19 -21.30
N ALA A 463 -6.00 35.73 -22.11
CA ALA A 463 -5.76 35.16 -23.43
C ALA A 463 -6.52 35.94 -24.47
N ARG A 464 -5.94 36.17 -25.65
CA ARG A 464 -6.53 36.92 -26.73
C ARG A 464 -6.33 36.29 -28.09
N SER A 465 -7.37 36.35 -28.92
CA SER A 465 -7.33 36.04 -30.36
C SER A 465 -8.22 37.01 -31.15
N GLY A 466 -7.60 37.86 -31.94
CA GLY A 466 -8.31 38.93 -32.62
C GLY A 466 -9.05 39.85 -31.64
N SER A 467 -10.38 39.98 -31.79
CA SER A 467 -11.25 40.76 -30.90
C SER A 467 -11.74 39.98 -29.68
N LYS A 468 -11.57 38.66 -29.66
CA LYS A 468 -12.03 37.82 -28.56
C LYS A 468 -10.94 37.75 -27.48
N TYR A 469 -11.37 37.82 -26.22
CA TYR A 469 -10.47 37.70 -25.09
C TYR A 469 -11.14 36.99 -23.92
N ALA A 470 -10.33 36.34 -23.07
CA ALA A 470 -10.75 35.75 -21.82
C ALA A 470 -9.76 36.13 -20.71
N THR A 471 -10.23 36.27 -19.50
CA THR A 471 -9.39 36.55 -18.32
C THR A 471 -9.65 35.57 -17.21
N ARG A 472 -8.64 35.42 -16.33
CA ARG A 472 -8.72 34.60 -15.12
C ARG A 472 -7.87 35.22 -14.02
N GLU A 473 -8.31 35.07 -12.79
CA GLU A 473 -7.57 35.48 -11.61
C GLU A 473 -6.82 34.28 -11.02
N ILE A 474 -5.57 34.52 -10.61
CA ILE A 474 -4.72 33.56 -9.88
C ILE A 474 -4.27 34.24 -8.59
N ARG A 475 -4.53 33.64 -7.47
CA ARG A 475 -4.17 34.19 -6.15
C ARG A 475 -2.79 33.71 -5.72
N VAL A 476 -1.91 34.64 -5.32
CA VAL A 476 -0.60 34.30 -4.77
C VAL A 476 -0.70 34.20 -3.25
N ILE A 477 -0.43 33.02 -2.73
CA ILE A 477 -0.51 32.67 -1.31
C ILE A 477 0.87 32.89 -0.69
N THR A 478 1.02 33.91 0.12
CA THR A 478 2.29 34.25 0.78
C THR A 478 2.51 33.49 2.08
N ASP A 479 1.42 33.18 2.77
CA ASP A 479 1.45 32.52 4.08
C ASP A 479 0.47 31.33 4.04
N PRO A 480 0.89 30.15 3.56
CA PRO A 480 0.05 28.95 3.58
C PRO A 480 -0.14 28.45 5.01
N ASP A 481 -1.15 27.61 5.24
CA ASP A 481 -1.48 27.08 6.56
C ASP A 481 -0.42 26.09 7.06
N SER A 482 0.13 25.28 6.14
CA SER A 482 1.15 24.29 6.45
C SER A 482 2.05 23.97 5.27
N ILE A 483 3.20 23.34 5.59
CA ILE A 483 4.15 22.81 4.61
C ILE A 483 4.37 21.33 4.94
N THR A 484 4.42 20.49 3.93
CA THR A 484 4.83 19.08 4.03
C THR A 484 6.10 18.87 3.23
N LEU A 485 7.13 18.27 3.85
CA LEU A 485 8.34 17.84 3.17
C LEU A 485 8.12 16.47 2.54
N LEU A 486 8.53 16.30 1.29
CA LEU A 486 8.35 15.07 0.54
C LEU A 486 9.70 14.55 0.04
N ARG A 487 9.86 13.22 0.10
CA ARG A 487 10.89 12.45 -0.58
C ARG A 487 10.22 11.39 -1.43
N ASP A 488 10.51 11.35 -2.73
CA ASP A 488 9.89 10.43 -3.68
C ASP A 488 8.34 10.45 -3.63
N GLY A 489 7.77 11.66 -3.44
CA GLY A 489 6.33 11.87 -3.34
C GLY A 489 5.69 11.47 -2.01
N LYS A 490 6.47 11.01 -1.03
CA LYS A 490 5.98 10.61 0.30
C LYS A 490 6.40 11.62 1.36
N ALA A 491 5.49 11.92 2.29
CA ALA A 491 5.77 12.79 3.41
C ALA A 491 6.85 12.20 4.32
N VAL A 492 7.80 13.05 4.72
CA VAL A 492 8.87 12.70 5.66
C VAL A 492 8.92 13.67 6.82
N THR A 493 9.06 13.13 8.02
CA THR A 493 9.15 13.88 9.29
C THR A 493 10.56 13.90 9.88
N ALA A 494 11.47 13.12 9.31
CA ALA A 494 12.90 13.07 9.65
C ALA A 494 13.69 12.58 8.44
N LEU A 495 14.96 12.96 8.36
CA LEU A 495 15.90 12.47 7.36
C LEU A 495 17.04 11.72 8.04
N SER A 496 17.21 10.45 7.69
CA SER A 496 18.38 9.66 8.05
C SER A 496 19.17 9.38 6.77
N LEU A 497 20.39 9.87 6.72
CA LEU A 497 21.25 9.88 5.53
C LEU A 497 22.64 9.36 5.89
N SER A 498 23.32 8.79 4.91
CA SER A 498 24.74 8.49 5.00
C SER A 498 25.54 9.68 4.46
N ARG A 499 26.76 9.86 4.98
CA ARG A 499 27.70 10.86 4.46
C ARG A 499 27.93 10.68 2.96
N GLY A 500 27.78 11.74 2.19
CA GLY A 500 27.89 11.73 0.73
C GLY A 500 26.56 11.51 -0.01
N ASP A 501 25.48 11.16 0.68
CA ASP A 501 24.17 11.01 0.08
C ASP A 501 23.67 12.33 -0.51
N LYS A 502 23.06 12.22 -1.70
CA LYS A 502 22.30 13.30 -2.34
C LYS A 502 20.86 12.88 -2.48
N VAL A 503 19.97 13.66 -1.89
CA VAL A 503 18.54 13.37 -1.86
C VAL A 503 17.77 14.54 -2.43
N ALA A 504 16.95 14.27 -3.45
CA ALA A 504 16.01 15.25 -3.97
C ALA A 504 14.78 15.31 -3.06
N LEU A 505 14.55 16.48 -2.50
CA LEU A 505 13.38 16.77 -1.67
C LEU A 505 12.48 17.77 -2.40
N SER A 506 11.20 17.68 -2.15
CA SER A 506 10.23 18.69 -2.56
C SER A 506 9.39 19.11 -1.36
N ALA A 507 8.80 20.29 -1.46
CA ALA A 507 7.90 20.77 -0.44
C ALA A 507 6.54 21.07 -1.04
N GLN A 508 5.48 20.79 -0.32
CA GLN A 508 4.11 21.08 -0.69
C GLN A 508 3.48 21.98 0.35
N ALA A 509 3.01 23.16 -0.08
CA ALA A 509 2.24 24.05 0.76
C ALA A 509 0.75 23.73 0.67
N VAL A 510 0.05 23.91 1.78
CA VAL A 510 -1.41 23.74 1.88
C VAL A 510 -2.01 25.06 2.38
N TYR A 511 -3.08 25.49 1.73
CA TYR A 511 -3.88 26.64 2.14
C TYR A 511 -5.37 26.30 2.05
N GLN A 512 -6.09 26.52 3.13
CA GLN A 512 -7.50 26.15 3.24
C GLN A 512 -7.73 24.69 2.78
N HIS A 513 -6.96 23.76 3.34
CA HIS A 513 -7.01 22.31 3.06
C HIS A 513 -6.63 21.89 1.63
N LEU A 514 -6.37 22.83 0.72
CA LEU A 514 -5.98 22.53 -0.66
C LEU A 514 -4.48 22.76 -0.88
N SER A 515 -3.90 21.94 -1.75
CA SER A 515 -2.51 22.11 -2.18
C SER A 515 -2.34 23.41 -2.99
N VAL A 516 -1.30 24.17 -2.68
CA VAL A 516 -0.92 25.37 -3.40
C VAL A 516 0.17 25.03 -4.40
N LEU A 517 0.06 25.50 -5.64
CA LEU A 517 1.07 25.27 -6.67
C LEU A 517 2.36 26.00 -6.32
N GLY A 518 3.49 25.28 -6.34
CA GLY A 518 4.82 25.85 -6.18
C GLY A 518 5.88 24.77 -6.33
N GLY A 519 6.97 25.11 -7.00
CA GLY A 519 8.15 24.25 -7.09
C GLY A 519 9.11 24.49 -5.91
N SER A 520 10.17 23.70 -5.81
CA SER A 520 11.17 23.79 -4.73
C SER A 520 11.76 25.21 -4.61
N ARG A 521 11.89 25.95 -5.70
CA ARG A 521 12.39 27.32 -5.74
C ARG A 521 11.45 28.36 -5.12
N CYS A 522 10.20 28.01 -4.88
CA CYS A 522 9.25 28.88 -4.18
C CYS A 522 9.47 28.87 -2.66
N PHE A 523 10.31 27.99 -2.15
CA PHE A 523 10.61 27.83 -0.74
C PHE A 523 12.02 28.32 -0.43
N THR A 524 12.20 28.77 0.80
CA THR A 524 13.54 29.02 1.37
C THR A 524 13.96 27.78 2.14
N TRP A 525 15.13 27.25 1.80
CA TRP A 525 15.70 26.07 2.39
C TRP A 525 16.86 26.46 3.29
N ARG A 526 16.91 25.93 4.51
CA ARG A 526 17.99 26.17 5.47
C ARG A 526 18.35 24.90 6.22
N VAL A 527 19.65 24.66 6.35
CA VAL A 527 20.20 23.57 7.17
C VAL A 527 20.85 24.19 8.40
N ASP A 528 20.49 23.67 9.57
CA ASP A 528 21.13 23.99 10.84
C ASP A 528 21.92 22.79 11.34
N GLY A 529 23.12 23.04 11.85
CA GLY A 529 24.12 22.01 12.17
C GLY A 529 24.97 21.65 10.94
N ASN A 530 26.10 20.99 11.19
CA ASN A 530 27.08 20.64 10.13
C ASN A 530 26.74 19.32 9.44
N VAL A 531 25.45 19.11 9.12
CA VAL A 531 24.96 17.84 8.56
C VAL A 531 24.86 17.84 7.03
N GLY A 532 25.10 18.96 6.38
CA GLY A 532 25.04 19.04 4.92
C GLY A 532 24.65 20.41 4.40
N THR A 533 24.30 20.44 3.12
CA THR A 533 23.81 21.62 2.39
C THR A 533 22.56 21.27 1.60
N VAL A 534 21.73 22.26 1.33
CA VAL A 534 20.57 22.12 0.44
C VAL A 534 20.61 23.23 -0.60
N ASP A 535 20.32 22.90 -1.85
CA ASP A 535 20.23 23.90 -2.94
C ASP A 535 18.80 24.43 -3.11
N GLU A 536 18.62 25.40 -4.00
CA GLU A 536 17.34 26.02 -4.32
C GLU A 536 16.32 25.06 -4.95
N ASN A 537 16.78 23.94 -5.51
CA ASN A 537 15.94 22.90 -6.08
C ASN A 537 15.49 21.86 -5.05
N GLY A 538 15.94 22.02 -3.78
CA GLY A 538 15.64 21.09 -2.71
C GLY A 538 16.53 19.84 -2.69
N VAL A 539 17.69 19.87 -3.38
CA VAL A 539 18.64 18.75 -3.33
C VAL A 539 19.51 18.91 -2.09
N PHE A 540 19.26 18.05 -1.12
CA PHE A 540 20.06 17.94 0.09
C PHE A 540 21.29 17.07 -0.17
N THR A 541 22.47 17.55 0.21
CA THR A 541 23.75 16.81 0.16
C THR A 541 24.30 16.69 1.57
N ALA A 542 24.44 15.47 2.06
CA ALA A 542 25.02 15.16 3.37
C ALA A 542 26.55 15.26 3.29
N VAL A 543 27.14 16.39 3.71
CA VAL A 543 28.58 16.65 3.60
C VAL A 543 29.25 16.98 4.96
N GLY A 544 28.51 16.91 6.05
CA GLY A 544 29.01 17.21 7.39
C GLY A 544 29.70 16.02 8.07
N PRO A 545 30.29 16.23 9.25
CA PRO A 545 30.64 15.13 10.13
C PRO A 545 29.39 14.35 10.55
N ILE A 546 29.63 13.12 11.04
CA ILE A 546 28.55 12.32 11.63
C ILE A 546 27.91 13.10 12.75
N GLY A 547 26.60 13.19 12.75
CA GLY A 547 25.88 13.97 13.74
C GLY A 547 24.44 14.23 13.38
N SER A 548 23.82 15.09 14.18
CA SER A 548 22.44 15.51 13.98
C SER A 548 22.34 17.02 13.78
N GLY A 549 21.36 17.40 12.99
CA GLY A 549 21.01 18.78 12.69
C GLY A 549 19.54 18.88 12.32
N SER A 550 19.17 19.92 11.58
CA SER A 550 17.82 20.07 11.07
C SER A 550 17.79 20.72 9.70
N LEU A 551 16.76 20.39 8.93
CA LEU A 551 16.40 21.03 7.68
C LEU A 551 15.11 21.82 7.91
N THR A 552 15.15 23.12 7.64
CA THR A 552 13.99 24.01 7.68
C THR A 552 13.62 24.41 6.26
N VAL A 553 12.35 24.22 5.90
CA VAL A 553 11.76 24.70 4.68
C VAL A 553 10.67 25.71 5.02
N SER A 554 10.68 26.89 4.35
CA SER A 554 9.75 27.99 4.68
C SER A 554 9.29 28.76 3.47
N VAL A 555 8.09 29.34 3.59
CA VAL A 555 7.55 30.35 2.67
C VAL A 555 6.72 31.35 3.48
N GLY A 556 6.97 32.64 3.31
CA GLY A 556 6.37 33.67 4.15
C GLY A 556 6.64 33.44 5.64
N LYS A 557 5.60 33.35 6.45
CA LYS A 557 5.68 33.08 7.90
C LYS A 557 5.59 31.59 8.24
N THR A 558 5.22 30.76 7.29
CA THR A 558 5.02 29.32 7.50
C THR A 558 6.32 28.56 7.30
N SER A 559 6.67 27.72 8.22
CA SER A 559 7.88 26.90 8.19
C SER A 559 7.64 25.50 8.73
N LEU A 560 8.39 24.56 8.19
CA LEU A 560 8.52 23.19 8.70
C LEU A 560 9.98 22.91 8.98
N THR A 561 10.28 22.39 10.16
CA THR A 561 11.63 21.93 10.51
C THR A 561 11.60 20.44 10.77
N VAL A 562 12.45 19.70 10.10
CA VAL A 562 12.62 18.25 10.29
C VAL A 562 14.01 17.93 10.79
N PRO A 563 14.19 16.98 11.71
CA PRO A 563 15.50 16.53 12.15
C PRO A 563 16.20 15.80 11.02
N VAL A 564 17.51 16.01 10.94
CA VAL A 564 18.44 15.36 10.02
C VAL A 564 19.50 14.65 10.83
N SER A 565 19.70 13.37 10.59
CA SER A 565 20.82 12.60 11.11
C SER A 565 21.70 12.15 9.95
N VAL A 566 22.99 12.38 10.06
CA VAL A 566 23.98 11.89 9.11
C VAL A 566 24.81 10.84 9.83
N SER A 567 24.74 9.61 9.34
CA SER A 567 25.61 8.50 9.73
C SER A 567 26.74 8.35 8.70
N ALA A 568 27.76 7.61 9.08
CA ALA A 568 28.70 7.11 8.08
C ALA A 568 28.01 6.06 7.21
N ASP A 569 28.60 5.78 6.03
CA ASP A 569 28.28 4.55 5.32
C ASP A 569 28.48 3.38 6.29
N PRO A 570 27.62 2.35 6.26
CA PRO A 570 27.87 1.13 7.02
C PRO A 570 29.26 0.60 6.75
N LEU A 571 29.89 0.03 7.74
CA LEU A 571 31.17 -0.64 7.57
C LEU A 571 31.03 -1.72 6.49
N ARG A 572 32.01 -1.83 5.60
CA ARG A 572 31.91 -2.74 4.47
C ARG A 572 32.93 -3.87 4.58
N ILE A 573 32.43 -5.08 4.69
CA ILE A 573 33.26 -6.28 4.62
C ILE A 573 33.91 -6.38 3.24
N LEU A 574 35.22 -6.54 3.22
CA LEU A 574 36.00 -6.86 2.03
C LEU A 574 36.24 -8.37 1.93
N ASP A 575 36.65 -8.99 3.06
CA ASP A 575 36.92 -10.42 3.13
C ASP A 575 36.76 -10.92 4.58
N THR A 576 36.18 -12.09 4.74
CA THR A 576 36.06 -12.82 5.99
C THR A 576 36.85 -14.12 5.98
N PHE A 577 37.45 -14.50 4.84
CA PHE A 577 38.13 -15.77 4.60
C PHE A 577 37.28 -17.03 4.76
N GLU A 578 35.95 -16.88 4.88
CA GLU A 578 34.99 -18.01 5.03
C GLU A 578 34.83 -18.78 3.72
N GLN A 579 34.94 -18.10 2.59
CA GLN A 579 34.87 -18.76 1.27
C GLN A 579 36.16 -19.51 1.02
N SER A 580 36.06 -20.78 0.62
CA SER A 580 37.24 -21.59 0.26
C SER A 580 37.95 -20.97 -0.94
N PHE A 581 39.26 -20.81 -0.83
CA PHE A 581 40.12 -20.34 -1.91
C PHE A 581 41.38 -21.17 -2.02
N GLU A 582 41.93 -21.30 -3.22
CA GLU A 582 43.22 -21.93 -3.42
C GLU A 582 44.35 -21.04 -2.89
N ALA A 583 45.31 -21.63 -2.20
CA ALA A 583 46.48 -20.92 -1.70
C ALA A 583 47.23 -20.29 -2.88
N TYR A 584 47.61 -19.02 -2.73
CA TYR A 584 48.40 -18.30 -3.73
C TYR A 584 49.67 -17.71 -3.15
N THR A 585 50.68 -17.67 -3.98
CA THR A 585 52.05 -17.23 -3.59
C THR A 585 52.31 -15.81 -4.09
N GLY A 586 52.91 -15.01 -3.24
CA GLY A 586 53.53 -13.72 -3.55
C GLY A 586 55.03 -13.79 -3.57
N VAL A 587 55.65 -12.65 -3.33
CA VAL A 587 57.13 -12.58 -3.14
C VAL A 587 57.42 -12.93 -1.70
N ASN A 588 58.16 -14.01 -1.46
CA ASN A 588 58.51 -14.53 -0.13
C ASN A 588 57.30 -14.67 0.83
N ALA A 589 56.06 -14.85 0.28
CA ALA A 589 54.83 -14.96 1.03
C ALA A 589 53.87 -15.94 0.38
N MET A 590 53.01 -16.59 1.18
CA MET A 590 51.94 -17.44 0.73
C MET A 590 50.72 -17.20 1.60
N LEU A 591 49.56 -16.91 1.00
CA LEU A 591 48.29 -16.80 1.68
C LEU A 591 47.46 -18.04 1.41
N SER A 592 47.01 -18.69 2.46
CA SER A 592 46.14 -19.88 2.42
C SER A 592 44.99 -19.79 3.40
N GLN A 593 43.93 -20.52 3.17
CA GLN A 593 42.83 -20.62 4.14
C GLN A 593 43.23 -21.47 5.35
N ASN A 594 42.94 -21.00 6.53
CA ASN A 594 43.13 -21.70 7.79
C ASN A 594 41.77 -22.05 8.41
N THR A 595 41.57 -23.33 8.79
CA THR A 595 40.38 -23.80 9.49
C THR A 595 40.68 -24.27 10.92
N ASN A 596 41.95 -24.11 11.39
CA ASN A 596 42.28 -24.41 12.78
C ASN A 596 41.63 -23.34 13.67
N GLU A 597 40.69 -23.76 14.49
CA GLU A 597 39.92 -22.92 15.41
C GLU A 597 40.75 -22.01 16.31
N SER A 598 41.98 -22.43 16.66
CA SER A 598 42.87 -21.64 17.51
C SER A 598 43.31 -20.32 16.85
N TYR A 599 43.27 -20.26 15.52
CA TYR A 599 43.64 -19.13 14.70
C TYR A 599 42.49 -18.61 13.84
N VAL A 600 41.24 -18.75 14.30
CA VAL A 600 40.07 -18.16 13.72
C VAL A 600 39.46 -17.17 14.71
N ARG A 601 39.31 -15.91 14.30
CA ARG A 601 38.77 -14.85 15.18
C ARG A 601 37.26 -14.77 15.06
N ARG A 602 36.69 -14.90 13.83
CA ARG A 602 35.31 -14.86 13.51
C ARG A 602 34.95 -16.04 12.60
N GLY A 603 33.70 -16.52 12.67
CA GLY A 603 33.24 -17.60 11.80
C GLY A 603 33.98 -18.93 12.00
N SER A 604 34.33 -19.58 10.90
CA SER A 604 34.92 -20.94 10.84
C SER A 604 36.28 -20.98 10.16
N ALA A 605 36.67 -19.90 9.49
CA ALA A 605 37.95 -19.84 8.78
C ALA A 605 38.66 -18.47 8.94
N SER A 606 39.93 -18.41 8.63
CA SER A 606 40.76 -17.20 8.58
C SER A 606 41.80 -17.32 7.47
N GLY A 607 42.47 -16.26 7.10
CA GLY A 607 43.63 -16.26 6.20
C GLY A 607 44.90 -16.57 6.96
N ARG A 608 45.71 -17.55 6.53
CA ARG A 608 47.05 -17.79 7.01
C ARG A 608 48.05 -17.23 6.04
N LEU A 609 48.88 -16.26 6.49
CA LEU A 609 49.95 -15.65 5.73
C LEU A 609 51.31 -16.15 6.23
N ASP A 610 51.86 -17.12 5.53
CA ASP A 610 53.24 -17.55 5.72
C ASP A 610 54.15 -16.53 5.03
N TYR A 611 55.22 -16.09 5.70
CA TYR A 611 56.14 -15.08 5.18
C TYR A 611 57.59 -15.32 5.55
N ALA A 612 58.49 -14.83 4.69
CA ALA A 612 59.91 -14.80 4.95
C ALA A 612 60.47 -13.39 4.62
N THR A 613 60.99 -12.68 5.62
CA THR A 613 61.65 -11.40 5.45
C THR A 613 63.14 -11.51 5.81
N TYR A 614 63.95 -10.69 5.12
CA TYR A 614 65.42 -10.56 5.38
C TYR A 614 65.71 -9.06 5.41
N PRO A 615 66.86 -8.65 6.01
CA PRO A 615 67.24 -7.24 5.96
C PRO A 615 67.24 -6.67 4.53
N GLY A 616 66.36 -5.69 4.28
CA GLY A 616 66.15 -5.06 2.96
C GLY A 616 65.38 -5.87 1.95
N VAL A 617 64.75 -7.00 2.35
CA VAL A 617 63.90 -7.84 1.46
C VAL A 617 62.55 -8.04 2.12
N SER A 618 61.53 -7.57 1.48
CA SER A 618 60.12 -7.70 1.90
C SER A 618 59.52 -9.07 1.56
N ALA A 619 58.46 -9.40 2.29
CA ALA A 619 57.51 -10.42 1.90
C ALA A 619 56.22 -9.74 1.46
N GLU A 620 55.70 -10.07 0.26
CA GLU A 620 54.59 -9.36 -0.33
C GLU A 620 53.54 -10.33 -0.85
N ILE A 621 52.26 -10.02 -0.62
CA ILE A 621 51.16 -10.77 -1.14
C ILE A 621 50.17 -9.82 -1.85
N GLY A 622 49.76 -10.12 -3.08
CA GLY A 622 48.82 -9.33 -3.85
C GLY A 622 47.37 -9.54 -3.37
N LEU A 623 46.63 -8.45 -3.27
CA LEU A 623 45.20 -8.42 -2.98
C LEU A 623 44.49 -7.62 -4.07
N ASN A 624 43.17 -7.67 -4.08
CA ASN A 624 42.36 -6.93 -5.07
C ASN A 624 41.01 -6.50 -4.51
N TYR A 625 41.04 -5.61 -3.51
CA TYR A 625 39.80 -5.14 -2.90
C TYR A 625 39.46 -3.73 -3.37
N PRO A 626 38.24 -3.51 -3.96
CA PRO A 626 37.84 -2.18 -4.39
C PRO A 626 37.49 -1.31 -3.17
N VAL A 627 37.91 -0.04 -3.20
CA VAL A 627 37.65 0.97 -2.19
C VAL A 627 36.72 2.04 -2.77
N LYS A 628 35.63 2.35 -2.09
CA LYS A 628 34.80 3.53 -2.42
C LYS A 628 35.35 4.77 -1.75
N ALA A 629 35.16 5.93 -2.38
CA ALA A 629 35.63 7.21 -1.87
C ALA A 629 35.06 7.66 -0.51
N SER A 630 33.99 6.99 -0.05
CA SER A 630 33.39 7.23 1.28
C SER A 630 34.16 6.61 2.44
N TYR A 631 35.10 5.71 2.16
CA TYR A 631 35.94 5.07 3.16
C TYR A 631 37.39 5.60 3.05
N ASP A 632 37.99 5.85 4.18
CA ASP A 632 39.39 6.32 4.30
C ASP A 632 40.26 5.41 5.17
N SER A 633 39.69 4.31 5.66
CA SER A 633 40.37 3.40 6.57
C SER A 633 39.95 1.95 6.28
N VAL A 634 40.81 1.01 6.65
CA VAL A 634 40.53 -0.42 6.67
C VAL A 634 40.98 -1.03 8.00
N ASN A 635 40.11 -1.84 8.58
CA ASN A 635 40.38 -2.56 9.82
C ASN A 635 40.36 -4.06 9.56
N PHE A 636 41.24 -4.80 10.22
CA PHE A 636 41.19 -6.25 10.22
C PHE A 636 41.89 -6.84 11.44
N TRP A 637 41.56 -8.04 11.78
CA TRP A 637 42.18 -8.77 12.87
C TRP A 637 43.45 -9.44 12.39
N VAL A 638 44.52 -9.33 13.20
CA VAL A 638 45.79 -10.01 12.98
C VAL A 638 46.13 -10.84 14.21
N PHE A 639 46.43 -12.11 14.04
CA PHE A 639 47.03 -12.93 15.06
C PHE A 639 48.52 -12.82 14.88
N GLY A 640 49.18 -12.04 15.76
CA GLY A 640 50.60 -11.75 15.70
C GLY A 640 51.45 -12.91 16.21
N ASP A 641 52.67 -12.96 15.72
CA ASP A 641 53.71 -13.95 16.07
C ASP A 641 54.79 -13.39 17.04
N ALA A 642 54.61 -12.17 17.54
CA ALA A 642 55.57 -11.40 18.31
C ALA A 642 56.95 -11.27 17.61
N GLY A 643 56.98 -11.45 16.29
CA GLY A 643 58.20 -11.44 15.50
C GLY A 643 58.82 -10.08 15.28
N GLY A 644 58.07 -9.00 15.50
CA GLY A 644 58.50 -7.63 15.29
C GLY A 644 58.62 -7.22 13.83
N ALA A 645 57.99 -7.93 12.91
CA ALA A 645 57.86 -7.48 11.52
C ALA A 645 56.92 -6.26 11.44
N MET A 646 57.12 -5.39 10.47
CA MET A 646 56.25 -4.28 10.14
C MET A 646 55.32 -4.67 9.01
N LEU A 647 54.01 -4.62 9.25
CA LEU A 647 52.96 -4.89 8.26
C LEU A 647 52.47 -3.58 7.66
N THR A 648 52.48 -3.50 6.33
CA THR A 648 52.01 -2.35 5.55
C THR A 648 50.93 -2.82 4.59
N LEU A 649 49.94 -2.00 4.40
CA LEU A 649 48.92 -2.22 3.38
C LEU A 649 49.27 -1.41 2.13
N GLU A 650 49.21 -2.07 0.98
CA GLU A 650 49.49 -1.47 -0.34
C GLU A 650 48.22 -1.09 -1.04
N THR A 651 48.19 0.08 -1.68
CA THR A 651 47.06 0.58 -2.48
C THR A 651 47.54 1.08 -3.85
N ASP A 652 46.59 1.33 -4.75
CA ASP A 652 46.83 1.97 -6.06
C ASP A 652 47.24 3.45 -5.95
N ALA A 653 47.16 4.05 -4.77
CA ALA A 653 47.57 5.44 -4.46
C ALA A 653 48.83 5.52 -3.58
N GLY A 654 49.41 4.38 -3.19
CA GLY A 654 50.60 4.29 -2.30
C GLY A 654 50.38 3.38 -1.11
N SER A 655 51.32 3.32 -0.23
CA SER A 655 51.33 2.46 0.97
C SER A 655 50.77 3.20 2.20
N THR A 656 50.16 2.47 3.12
CA THR A 656 49.76 3.00 4.44
C THR A 656 50.98 3.11 5.37
N ASP A 657 50.76 3.74 6.54
CA ASP A 657 51.69 3.61 7.65
C ASP A 657 51.81 2.15 8.10
N ALA A 658 53.02 1.77 8.57
CA ALA A 658 53.27 0.40 8.97
C ALA A 658 52.79 0.12 10.42
N ALA A 659 52.20 -1.06 10.63
CA ALA A 659 51.86 -1.58 11.95
C ALA A 659 52.94 -2.55 12.43
N TYR A 660 53.38 -2.40 13.68
CA TYR A 660 54.43 -3.24 14.24
C TYR A 660 53.88 -4.48 14.94
N LEU A 661 54.26 -5.66 14.45
CA LEU A 661 53.74 -6.95 14.94
C LEU A 661 54.58 -7.47 16.14
N ASN A 662 54.52 -6.77 17.27
CA ASN A 662 55.25 -7.11 18.51
C ASN A 662 54.36 -7.80 19.57
N PHE A 663 53.25 -8.35 19.17
CA PHE A 663 52.25 -8.99 20.02
C PHE A 663 52.01 -10.46 19.60
N THR A 664 51.52 -11.27 20.55
CA THR A 664 51.02 -12.61 20.30
C THR A 664 49.52 -12.64 20.54
N GLY A 665 48.77 -13.35 19.71
CA GLY A 665 47.31 -13.40 19.79
C GLY A 665 46.65 -12.40 18.89
N TRP A 666 45.30 -12.34 18.96
CA TRP A 666 44.51 -11.50 18.12
C TRP A 666 44.50 -10.03 18.55
N GLN A 667 44.85 -9.14 17.63
CA GLN A 667 44.70 -7.70 17.77
C GLN A 667 44.09 -7.12 16.51
N GLN A 668 43.13 -6.20 16.65
CA GLN A 668 42.56 -5.47 15.54
C GLN A 668 43.51 -4.31 15.18
N LEU A 669 43.85 -4.25 13.91
CA LEU A 669 44.66 -3.18 13.36
C LEU A 669 43.85 -2.27 12.46
N SER A 670 44.10 -0.98 12.48
CA SER A 670 43.48 0.02 11.63
C SER A 670 44.53 0.71 10.78
N PHE A 671 44.28 0.81 9.49
CA PHE A 671 45.18 1.47 8.52
C PHE A 671 44.42 2.58 7.82
N THR A 672 44.98 3.80 7.84
CA THR A 672 44.45 4.93 7.08
C THR A 672 44.88 4.80 5.63
N LEU A 673 43.95 4.84 4.72
CA LEU A 673 44.21 4.72 3.30
C LEU A 673 44.76 6.03 2.71
N PRO A 674 45.72 5.97 1.80
CA PRO A 674 46.19 7.15 1.08
C PRO A 674 45.05 7.85 0.33
N ALA A 675 45.11 9.19 0.29
CA ALA A 675 44.08 9.99 -0.37
C ALA A 675 43.95 9.60 -1.86
N GLY A 676 42.72 9.30 -2.33
CA GLY A 676 42.44 8.90 -3.69
C GLY A 676 42.63 7.40 -3.95
N ALA A 677 42.91 6.58 -2.95
CA ALA A 677 42.95 5.13 -3.11
C ALA A 677 41.58 4.60 -3.58
N THR A 678 41.58 3.85 -4.67
CA THR A 678 40.39 3.18 -5.22
C THR A 678 40.48 1.66 -5.07
N ARG A 679 41.64 1.16 -4.64
CA ARG A 679 41.89 -0.27 -4.54
C ARG A 679 42.98 -0.57 -3.53
N ILE A 680 42.79 -1.60 -2.71
CA ILE A 680 43.85 -2.23 -1.91
C ILE A 680 44.48 -3.29 -2.82
N THR A 681 45.80 -3.19 -3.02
CA THR A 681 46.55 -4.02 -3.98
C THR A 681 47.38 -5.10 -3.30
N GLY A 682 47.67 -5.01 -2.01
CA GLY A 682 48.45 -6.04 -1.33
C GLY A 682 48.73 -5.77 0.13
N LEU A 683 49.47 -6.68 0.74
CA LEU A 683 50.10 -6.57 2.04
C LEU A 683 51.62 -6.76 1.85
N SER A 684 52.42 -5.99 2.58
CA SER A 684 53.86 -6.06 2.63
C SER A 684 54.34 -6.23 4.08
N LEU A 685 55.27 -7.14 4.30
CA LEU A 685 55.93 -7.30 5.58
C LEU A 685 57.43 -7.01 5.41
N THR A 686 58.00 -6.22 6.34
CA THR A 686 59.42 -5.93 6.37
C THR A 686 59.99 -6.20 7.76
N SER A 687 61.28 -6.50 7.84
CA SER A 687 61.97 -6.68 9.12
C SER A 687 63.45 -6.37 8.97
N ASP A 688 64.09 -5.85 10.02
CA ASP A 688 65.54 -5.62 10.07
C ASP A 688 66.32 -6.90 10.34
N THR A 689 65.63 -8.01 10.57
CA THR A 689 66.24 -9.32 10.83
C THR A 689 65.53 -10.39 9.99
N GLU A 690 66.24 -11.51 9.74
CA GLU A 690 65.63 -12.66 9.13
C GLU A 690 64.46 -13.18 9.94
N ARG A 691 63.31 -13.35 9.27
CA ARG A 691 62.06 -13.89 9.84
C ARG A 691 61.41 -14.87 8.89
N ILE A 692 61.16 -16.06 9.37
CA ILE A 692 60.34 -17.07 8.67
C ILE A 692 59.25 -17.45 9.65
N SER A 693 58.03 -17.01 9.42
CA SER A 693 56.92 -17.13 10.35
C SER A 693 55.54 -17.14 9.64
N ALA A 694 54.50 -17.20 10.41
CA ALA A 694 53.13 -17.08 9.92
C ALA A 694 52.31 -16.20 10.84
N ILE A 695 51.50 -15.31 10.25
CA ILE A 695 50.44 -14.57 10.92
C ILE A 695 49.08 -15.02 10.37
N TYR A 696 48.01 -14.75 11.12
CA TYR A 696 46.69 -15.04 10.64
C TYR A 696 45.87 -13.76 10.54
N LEU A 697 45.02 -13.68 9.50
CA LEU A 697 44.25 -12.51 9.13
C LEU A 697 42.76 -12.86 9.17
N ASP A 698 41.93 -11.96 9.67
CA ASP A 698 40.51 -12.20 9.71
C ASP A 698 39.75 -10.87 9.62
N GLN A 699 38.54 -10.91 9.01
CA GLN A 699 37.58 -9.84 9.00
C GLN A 699 38.13 -8.51 8.46
N PHE A 700 38.43 -8.42 7.15
CA PHE A 700 38.77 -7.18 6.49
C PHE A 700 37.55 -6.30 6.28
N VAL A 701 37.55 -5.10 6.88
CA VAL A 701 36.41 -4.17 6.88
C VAL A 701 36.88 -2.78 6.51
N LEU A 702 36.27 -2.18 5.48
CA LEU A 702 36.42 -0.76 5.18
C LEU A 702 35.66 0.07 6.23
N SER A 703 36.32 1.11 6.71
CA SER A 703 35.81 2.07 7.69
C SER A 703 36.16 3.50 7.31
N TYR A 704 35.80 4.43 8.17
CA TYR A 704 36.09 5.87 8.01
C TYR A 704 36.63 6.45 9.33
N ASP A 705 37.42 7.50 9.23
CA ASP A 705 38.03 8.22 10.38
C ASP A 705 38.74 7.28 11.39
N GLY A 706 39.24 6.12 10.91
CA GLY A 706 39.91 5.11 11.77
C GLY A 706 38.94 4.43 12.75
N VAL A 707 37.61 4.50 12.52
CA VAL A 707 36.61 3.85 13.39
C VAL A 707 36.84 2.35 13.42
N VAL A 708 37.05 1.82 14.61
CA VAL A 708 37.15 0.40 14.92
C VAL A 708 35.87 0.01 15.69
N ASP A 709 35.03 -0.75 15.04
CA ASP A 709 33.80 -1.21 15.66
C ASP A 709 34.05 -2.46 16.50
N SER A 710 33.75 -2.36 17.78
CA SER A 710 33.82 -3.46 18.76
C SER A 710 32.49 -3.71 19.49
N ALA A 711 31.49 -2.89 19.22
CA ALA A 711 30.16 -3.05 19.80
C ALA A 711 29.33 -4.00 18.93
N ALA A 712 28.39 -4.70 19.53
CA ALA A 712 27.43 -5.53 18.80
C ALA A 712 26.10 -4.79 18.66
N PRO A 713 25.31 -5.05 17.61
CA PRO A 713 24.00 -4.44 17.42
C PRO A 713 23.09 -4.57 18.65
N VAL A 714 22.32 -3.54 18.95
CA VAL A 714 21.38 -3.53 20.07
C VAL A 714 20.00 -3.94 19.60
N ILE A 715 19.48 -5.05 20.13
CA ILE A 715 18.12 -5.54 19.86
C ILE A 715 17.18 -5.05 20.96
N THR A 716 16.07 -4.44 20.59
CA THR A 716 15.00 -4.04 21.52
C THR A 716 13.68 -4.66 21.06
N PHE A 717 13.01 -5.38 21.96
CA PHE A 717 11.64 -5.85 21.73
C PHE A 717 10.66 -4.80 22.21
N ASP A 718 9.61 -4.55 21.42
CA ASP A 718 8.51 -3.70 21.84
C ASP A 718 7.65 -4.40 22.89
N THR A 719 6.92 -3.62 23.68
CA THR A 719 5.91 -4.19 24.58
C THR A 719 4.84 -4.89 23.73
N GLN A 720 4.67 -6.18 23.94
CA GLN A 720 3.69 -6.99 23.19
C GLN A 720 2.27 -6.56 23.54
N THR A 721 1.59 -5.93 22.60
CA THR A 721 0.18 -5.52 22.68
C THR A 721 -0.74 -6.42 21.86
N ASP A 722 -0.18 -7.12 20.87
CA ASP A 722 -0.85 -8.07 20.00
C ASP A 722 -0.29 -9.48 20.28
N PRO A 723 -1.11 -10.43 20.76
CA PRO A 723 -0.63 -11.78 21.09
C PRO A 723 -0.19 -12.60 19.88
N THR A 724 -0.52 -12.15 18.66
CA THR A 724 -0.19 -12.83 17.40
C THR A 724 1.09 -12.28 16.75
N ARG A 725 1.74 -11.28 17.37
CA ARG A 725 2.85 -10.57 16.73
C ARG A 725 3.91 -10.13 17.74
N VAL A 726 5.16 -10.29 17.36
CA VAL A 726 6.32 -9.74 18.07
C VAL A 726 7.02 -8.74 17.17
N THR A 727 7.28 -7.53 17.70
CA THR A 727 8.00 -6.47 17.00
C THR A 727 9.16 -5.96 17.83
N GLY A 728 10.08 -5.24 17.16
CA GLY A 728 11.20 -4.61 17.84
C GLY A 728 12.13 -3.90 16.88
N THR A 729 13.19 -3.32 17.44
CA THR A 729 14.19 -2.57 16.68
C THR A 729 15.57 -3.19 16.86
N ILE A 730 16.40 -3.03 15.85
CA ILE A 730 17.83 -3.39 15.89
C ILE A 730 18.61 -2.22 15.30
N ALA A 731 19.58 -1.75 16.02
CA ALA A 731 20.46 -0.68 15.58
C ALA A 731 21.88 -0.92 16.09
N ASP A 732 22.82 -0.50 15.29
CA ASP A 732 24.25 -0.51 15.60
C ASP A 732 24.79 0.93 15.59
N ASP A 733 25.80 1.21 16.41
CA ASP A 733 26.36 2.56 16.55
C ASP A 733 27.25 2.96 15.35
N CYS A 734 27.85 1.99 14.65
CA CYS A 734 28.64 2.20 13.46
C CYS A 734 27.90 1.90 12.18
N ASP A 735 27.10 0.82 12.16
CA ASP A 735 26.43 0.29 10.97
C ASP A 735 24.95 0.69 10.87
N GLY A 736 24.40 1.31 11.92
CA GLY A 736 22.99 1.71 11.95
C GLY A 736 22.04 0.52 11.82
N ALA A 737 21.23 0.49 10.77
CA ALA A 737 20.34 -0.64 10.45
C ALA A 737 20.94 -1.63 9.43
N SER A 738 22.21 -1.47 9.04
CA SER A 738 22.86 -2.36 8.06
C SER A 738 23.46 -3.56 8.77
N LEU A 739 22.75 -4.69 8.71
CA LEU A 739 23.16 -5.92 9.35
C LEU A 739 23.73 -6.90 8.31
N THR A 740 24.78 -7.62 8.67
CA THR A 740 25.34 -8.72 7.88
C THR A 740 24.69 -10.04 8.23
N THR A 741 24.20 -10.15 9.44
CA THR A 741 23.48 -11.32 9.93
C THR A 741 22.19 -10.86 10.59
N LEU A 742 21.06 -11.45 10.18
CA LEU A 742 19.80 -11.34 10.87
C LEU A 742 19.07 -12.70 10.79
N ARG A 743 18.87 -13.32 11.94
CA ARG A 743 18.10 -14.57 12.04
C ARG A 743 17.06 -14.44 13.12
N VAL A 744 15.88 -14.92 12.82
CA VAL A 744 14.78 -14.97 13.77
C VAL A 744 14.31 -16.42 13.87
N THR A 745 14.17 -16.90 15.08
CA THR A 745 13.68 -18.24 15.34
C THR A 745 12.53 -18.24 16.32
N TYR A 746 11.63 -19.21 16.17
CA TYR A 746 10.58 -19.54 17.10
C TYR A 746 10.85 -20.95 17.60
N ASP A 747 11.09 -21.10 18.89
CA ASP A 747 11.55 -22.35 19.53
C ASP A 747 12.76 -22.99 18.85
N GLY A 748 13.71 -22.19 18.42
CA GLY A 748 14.92 -22.62 17.74
C GLY A 748 14.76 -22.91 16.25
N ALA A 749 13.52 -23.02 15.72
CA ALA A 749 13.25 -23.18 14.31
C ALA A 749 13.14 -21.81 13.62
N ALA A 750 13.65 -21.68 12.39
CA ALA A 750 13.51 -20.46 11.62
C ALA A 750 12.04 -20.12 11.39
N ILE A 751 11.69 -18.84 11.52
CA ILE A 751 10.35 -18.31 11.27
C ILE A 751 10.45 -17.12 10.31
N ASP A 752 9.40 -16.94 9.49
CA ASP A 752 9.32 -15.80 8.58
C ASP A 752 9.17 -14.49 9.36
N TYR A 753 9.89 -13.47 8.91
CA TYR A 753 9.85 -12.14 9.50
C TYR A 753 9.93 -11.05 8.43
N SER A 754 9.46 -9.86 8.74
CA SER A 754 9.71 -8.67 7.95
C SER A 754 10.79 -7.82 8.61
N TRP A 755 11.65 -7.21 7.78
CA TRP A 755 12.72 -6.32 8.20
C TRP A 755 12.75 -5.07 7.32
N SER A 756 12.67 -3.89 7.91
CA SER A 756 12.76 -2.62 7.18
C SER A 756 13.13 -1.48 8.12
N GLY A 757 14.15 -0.68 7.72
CA GLY A 757 14.52 0.55 8.42
C GLY A 757 14.86 0.37 9.89
N GLY A 758 15.52 -0.74 10.25
CA GLY A 758 15.89 -1.03 11.62
C GLY A 758 14.77 -1.66 12.47
N THR A 759 13.60 -1.93 11.91
CA THR A 759 12.48 -2.57 12.61
C THR A 759 12.22 -3.97 12.08
N PHE A 760 12.05 -4.94 12.97
CA PHE A 760 11.62 -6.29 12.63
C PHE A 760 10.22 -6.58 13.14
N SER A 761 9.54 -7.52 12.47
CA SER A 761 8.23 -7.99 12.85
C SER A 761 8.05 -9.47 12.50
N VAL A 762 7.53 -10.23 13.45
CA VAL A 762 7.28 -11.68 13.36
C VAL A 762 5.81 -11.93 13.62
N THR A 763 5.14 -12.63 12.72
CA THR A 763 3.79 -13.15 12.96
C THR A 763 3.92 -14.51 13.66
N LEU A 764 3.29 -14.64 14.81
CA LEU A 764 3.36 -15.88 15.62
C LEU A 764 2.32 -16.89 15.12
N PRO A 765 2.60 -18.21 15.27
CA PRO A 765 1.59 -19.23 15.14
C PRO A 765 0.43 -19.04 16.13
N GLU A 766 -0.70 -19.68 15.87
CA GLU A 766 -1.81 -19.72 16.84
C GLU A 766 -1.33 -20.28 18.18
N SER A 767 -1.75 -19.64 19.28
CA SER A 767 -1.35 -20.01 20.62
C SER A 767 -1.90 -21.40 20.99
N ASP A 768 -1.02 -22.29 21.40
CA ASP A 768 -1.36 -23.59 21.96
C ASP A 768 -1.39 -23.60 23.50
N GLY A 769 -1.25 -22.42 24.11
CA GLY A 769 -1.22 -22.23 25.55
C GLY A 769 0.11 -22.61 26.23
N GLN A 770 1.11 -23.03 25.47
CA GLN A 770 2.42 -23.43 25.99
C GLN A 770 3.44 -22.30 25.99
N LEU A 771 4.55 -22.49 26.67
CA LEU A 771 5.66 -21.55 26.67
C LEU A 771 6.45 -21.68 25.37
N HIS A 772 6.64 -20.57 24.67
CA HIS A 772 7.43 -20.47 23.45
C HIS A 772 8.46 -19.35 23.56
N ARG A 773 9.45 -19.34 22.65
CA ARG A 773 10.50 -18.35 22.63
C ARG A 773 10.77 -17.84 21.21
N VAL A 774 10.69 -16.52 21.05
CA VAL A 774 11.23 -15.83 19.87
C VAL A 774 12.66 -15.40 20.16
N THR A 775 13.60 -15.76 19.32
CA THR A 775 14.99 -15.36 19.44
C THR A 775 15.43 -14.62 18.19
N VAL A 776 16.06 -13.48 18.38
CA VAL A 776 16.66 -12.66 17.32
C VAL A 776 18.17 -12.65 17.50
N VAL A 777 18.90 -12.96 16.44
CA VAL A 777 20.37 -12.85 16.36
C VAL A 777 20.70 -11.84 15.29
N ALA A 778 21.49 -10.84 15.62
CA ALA A 778 21.93 -9.79 14.72
C ALA A 778 23.46 -9.66 14.75
N GLY A 779 24.05 -9.36 13.58
CA GLY A 779 25.47 -9.15 13.41
C GLY A 779 25.77 -7.98 12.50
N ASP A 780 26.81 -7.22 12.84
CA ASP A 780 27.35 -6.08 12.11
C ASP A 780 28.42 -6.49 11.08
N ALA A 781 28.98 -5.51 10.38
CA ALA A 781 30.05 -5.72 9.40
C ALA A 781 31.38 -6.13 10.04
N SER A 782 31.63 -5.74 11.28
CA SER A 782 32.85 -6.11 12.05
C SER A 782 32.78 -7.52 12.66
N GLY A 783 31.62 -8.21 12.46
CA GLY A 783 31.39 -9.59 12.93
C GLY A 783 31.05 -9.66 14.41
N ASN A 784 30.64 -8.55 15.05
CA ASN A 784 30.14 -8.60 16.41
C ASN A 784 28.69 -9.06 16.38
N LEU A 785 28.40 -10.08 17.21
CA LEU A 785 27.08 -10.70 17.28
C LEU A 785 26.36 -10.35 18.58
N THR A 786 25.08 -10.10 18.47
CA THR A 786 24.18 -10.03 19.61
C THR A 786 23.03 -11.01 19.44
N ARG A 787 22.47 -11.40 20.57
CA ARG A 787 21.31 -12.27 20.63
C ARG A 787 20.38 -11.80 21.74
N LYS A 788 19.10 -11.71 21.43
CA LYS A 788 18.09 -11.39 22.43
C LYS A 788 16.85 -12.22 22.19
N SER A 789 16.18 -12.63 23.27
CA SER A 789 15.02 -13.47 23.19
C SER A 789 13.86 -12.88 23.99
N ALA A 790 12.63 -13.16 23.54
CA ALA A 790 11.38 -12.87 24.24
C ALA A 790 10.62 -14.17 24.44
N ASP A 791 10.18 -14.43 25.67
CA ASP A 791 9.32 -15.55 26.00
C ASP A 791 7.85 -15.17 25.75
N ILE A 792 7.15 -16.03 25.03
CA ILE A 792 5.70 -15.93 24.82
C ILE A 792 5.04 -16.67 25.98
N LEU A 793 4.27 -15.95 26.77
CA LEU A 793 3.72 -16.48 28.03
C LEU A 793 2.78 -17.65 27.79
N ALA A 794 3.01 -18.73 28.55
CA ALA A 794 2.13 -19.88 28.59
C ALA A 794 0.84 -19.57 29.37
N GLN A 795 -0.28 -20.09 28.86
CA GLN A 795 -1.56 -20.09 29.56
C GLN A 795 -1.82 -21.44 30.25
N ASP A 796 -1.31 -22.53 29.70
CA ASP A 796 -1.36 -23.86 30.28
C ASP A 796 -0.08 -24.14 31.09
N LEU A 797 -0.22 -24.22 32.41
CA LEU A 797 0.87 -24.54 33.35
C LEU A 797 0.82 -25.97 33.86
N SER A 798 0.08 -26.84 33.21
CA SER A 798 -0.01 -28.26 33.60
C SER A 798 1.37 -28.90 33.61
N PRO A 799 1.75 -29.65 34.67
CA PRO A 799 3.08 -30.23 34.76
C PRO A 799 3.27 -31.37 33.77
N ALA A 800 4.39 -31.34 33.05
CA ALA A 800 4.75 -32.37 32.10
C ALA A 800 5.10 -33.73 32.75
N PHE A 801 5.53 -33.68 33.98
CA PHE A 801 5.85 -34.82 34.83
C PHE A 801 5.22 -34.64 36.20
N PRO A 802 4.80 -35.73 36.91
CA PRO A 802 4.13 -35.62 38.20
C PRO A 802 4.95 -34.87 39.27
N ASP A 803 6.27 -35.04 39.25
CA ASP A 803 7.21 -34.42 40.20
C ASP A 803 7.60 -32.96 39.83
N MET A 804 6.96 -32.42 38.81
CA MET A 804 7.13 -31.01 38.41
C MET A 804 6.01 -30.08 38.89
N SER A 805 5.04 -30.61 39.63
CA SER A 805 3.95 -29.82 40.20
C SER A 805 4.55 -28.73 41.09
N ASP A 806 4.15 -27.50 40.83
CA ASP A 806 4.63 -26.29 41.56
C ASP A 806 6.15 -26.03 41.47
N HIS A 807 6.89 -26.79 40.66
CA HIS A 807 8.32 -26.56 40.49
C HIS A 807 8.59 -25.40 39.54
N TRP A 808 9.50 -24.47 39.94
CA TRP A 808 9.83 -23.25 39.16
C TRP A 808 10.27 -23.51 37.72
N ALA A 809 10.82 -24.69 37.41
CA ALA A 809 11.30 -25.06 36.09
C ALA A 809 10.23 -25.76 35.23
N ASN A 810 8.97 -25.89 35.72
CA ASN A 810 7.94 -26.65 35.03
C ASN A 810 7.78 -26.30 33.54
N SER A 811 7.64 -25.02 33.22
CA SER A 811 7.45 -24.57 31.83
C SER A 811 8.65 -24.95 30.92
N TYR A 812 9.86 -24.84 31.42
CA TYR A 812 11.07 -25.19 30.69
C TYR A 812 11.18 -26.71 30.46
N VAL A 813 10.86 -27.50 31.49
CA VAL A 813 10.84 -28.95 31.40
C VAL A 813 9.73 -29.46 30.50
N SER A 814 8.56 -28.79 30.52
CA SER A 814 7.45 -29.07 29.60
C SER A 814 7.85 -28.88 28.15
N TYR A 815 8.61 -27.82 27.87
CA TYR A 815 9.18 -27.58 26.54
C TYR A 815 10.12 -28.73 26.14
N LEU A 816 11.09 -29.10 26.99
CA LEU A 816 12.05 -30.18 26.70
C LEU A 816 11.37 -31.54 26.45
N LYS A 817 10.27 -31.82 27.18
CA LYS A 817 9.47 -33.04 26.97
C LYS A 817 8.76 -33.01 25.63
N ARG A 818 8.06 -31.89 25.32
CA ARG A 818 7.32 -31.69 24.05
C ARG A 818 8.23 -31.78 22.83
N SER A 819 9.44 -31.26 22.95
CA SER A 819 10.48 -31.30 21.90
C SER A 819 11.25 -32.61 21.85
N GLY A 820 10.91 -33.62 22.67
CA GLY A 820 11.56 -34.92 22.66
C GLY A 820 13.00 -34.97 23.26
N ILE A 821 13.43 -33.83 23.87
CA ILE A 821 14.77 -33.71 24.45
C ILE A 821 14.88 -34.55 25.74
N THR A 822 13.81 -34.61 26.53
CA THR A 822 13.75 -35.44 27.72
C THR A 822 12.49 -36.32 27.76
N ASN A 823 12.64 -37.56 28.24
CA ASN A 823 11.52 -38.49 28.45
C ASN A 823 11.24 -38.73 29.94
N GLY A 824 12.05 -38.15 30.85
CA GLY A 824 12.03 -38.49 32.25
C GLY A 824 12.73 -39.84 32.54
N ASP A 825 12.47 -40.39 33.71
CA ASP A 825 12.95 -41.70 34.12
C ASP A 825 11.94 -42.82 33.79
N GLU A 826 12.29 -44.07 34.10
CA GLU A 826 11.44 -45.27 33.89
C GLU A 826 10.12 -45.25 34.70
N TYR A 827 10.05 -44.39 35.74
CA TYR A 827 8.85 -44.24 36.58
C TYR A 827 7.99 -43.03 36.15
N GLY A 828 8.40 -42.31 35.09
CA GLY A 828 7.68 -41.17 34.57
C GLY A 828 7.95 -39.88 35.34
N ASN A 829 9.06 -39.73 36.07
CA ASN A 829 9.46 -38.52 36.80
C ASN A 829 10.62 -37.81 36.10
N PHE A 830 10.72 -36.52 36.27
CA PHE A 830 11.82 -35.72 35.75
C PHE A 830 13.03 -35.66 36.73
N LYS A 831 12.77 -35.70 38.03
CA LYS A 831 13.76 -35.54 39.11
C LYS A 831 14.49 -34.19 39.06
N PRO A 832 13.79 -33.06 39.15
CA PRO A 832 14.33 -31.72 38.87
C PRO A 832 15.55 -31.36 39.71
N ASP A 833 15.58 -31.70 40.98
CA ASP A 833 16.63 -31.31 41.93
C ASP A 833 17.81 -32.28 42.00
N THR A 834 17.75 -33.36 41.24
CA THR A 834 18.83 -34.34 41.17
C THR A 834 19.97 -33.80 40.30
N ASN A 835 21.22 -33.94 40.77
CA ASN A 835 22.39 -33.57 39.97
C ASN A 835 22.48 -34.47 38.74
N ILE A 836 22.86 -33.88 37.60
CA ILE A 836 23.00 -34.59 36.33
C ILE A 836 24.44 -35.11 36.14
N SER A 837 24.57 -36.35 35.67
CA SER A 837 25.88 -36.87 35.31
C SER A 837 26.36 -36.33 33.94
N ARG A 838 27.67 -36.40 33.68
CA ARG A 838 28.29 -35.96 32.44
C ARG A 838 27.73 -36.71 31.22
N GLN A 839 27.48 -38.01 31.32
CA GLN A 839 26.87 -38.78 30.22
C GLN A 839 25.40 -38.41 29.96
N GLU A 840 24.60 -38.17 31.03
CA GLU A 840 23.21 -37.71 30.89
C GLU A 840 23.18 -36.35 30.23
N PHE A 841 24.08 -35.46 30.61
CA PHE A 841 24.19 -34.15 30.03
C PHE A 841 24.56 -34.20 28.55
N ALA A 842 25.50 -35.05 28.16
CA ALA A 842 25.85 -35.25 26.75
C ALA A 842 24.67 -35.78 25.92
N VAL A 843 23.83 -36.66 26.50
CA VAL A 843 22.60 -37.14 25.83
C VAL A 843 21.55 -36.05 25.67
N LEU A 844 21.36 -35.20 26.68
CA LEU A 844 20.44 -34.05 26.55
C LEU A 844 20.90 -33.06 25.47
N LEU A 845 22.19 -32.74 25.38
CA LEU A 845 22.76 -31.93 24.33
C LEU A 845 22.61 -32.58 22.95
N TYR A 846 22.86 -33.87 22.85
CA TYR A 846 22.70 -34.64 21.61
C TYR A 846 21.25 -34.58 21.10
N ARG A 847 20.27 -34.79 21.97
CA ARG A 847 18.86 -34.69 21.64
C ARG A 847 18.43 -33.24 21.32
N TYR A 848 19.02 -32.28 22.04
CA TYR A 848 18.77 -30.87 21.78
C TYR A 848 19.27 -30.43 20.38
N LEU A 849 20.45 -30.88 20.00
CA LEU A 849 21.05 -30.57 18.69
C LEU A 849 20.41 -31.35 17.55
N ALA A 850 19.85 -32.53 17.82
CA ALA A 850 19.25 -33.45 16.85
C ALA A 850 20.06 -33.52 15.52
N PRO A 851 21.41 -33.76 15.56
CA PRO A 851 22.23 -33.68 14.36
C PRO A 851 21.84 -34.79 13.37
N ALA A 852 21.75 -34.41 12.08
CA ALA A 852 21.41 -35.34 11.00
C ALA A 852 22.55 -36.34 10.69
N GLN A 853 23.78 -36.07 11.17
CA GLN A 853 24.98 -36.87 10.92
C GLN A 853 25.01 -38.13 11.82
N ASP A 854 25.42 -39.25 11.26
CA ASP A 854 25.67 -40.48 12.01
C ASP A 854 27.09 -40.44 12.62
N PHE A 855 27.17 -40.64 13.93
CA PHE A 855 28.43 -40.66 14.70
C PHE A 855 28.82 -42.05 15.18
N SER A 856 28.16 -43.11 14.72
CA SER A 856 28.39 -44.49 15.17
C SER A 856 29.83 -44.99 14.91
N SER A 857 30.50 -44.47 13.88
CA SER A 857 31.88 -44.81 13.52
C SER A 857 32.93 -44.04 14.33
N VAL A 858 32.55 -43.06 15.15
CA VAL A 858 33.50 -42.25 15.92
C VAL A 858 34.09 -43.05 17.07
N SER A 859 35.42 -43.14 17.12
CA SER A 859 36.13 -43.74 18.22
C SER A 859 36.41 -42.71 19.32
N LEU A 860 36.06 -43.06 20.55
CA LEU A 860 36.32 -42.15 21.69
C LEU A 860 37.75 -42.37 22.23
N PRO A 861 38.49 -41.30 22.50
CA PRO A 861 39.88 -41.39 23.00
C PRO A 861 39.96 -41.60 24.51
N PHE A 862 38.82 -41.71 25.20
CA PHE A 862 38.77 -41.76 26.66
C PHE A 862 39.08 -43.12 27.23
N ALA A 863 40.07 -43.16 28.14
CA ALA A 863 40.47 -44.42 28.78
C ALA A 863 39.34 -45.09 29.57
N ASP A 864 38.39 -44.31 30.05
CA ASP A 864 37.20 -44.76 30.80
C ASP A 864 35.93 -44.94 29.95
N SER A 865 36.07 -44.97 28.61
CA SER A 865 34.94 -45.09 27.69
C SER A 865 34.11 -46.37 27.95
N ALA A 866 34.68 -47.43 28.45
CA ALA A 866 33.97 -48.64 28.86
C ALA A 866 32.93 -48.42 29.99
N GLY A 867 33.07 -47.33 30.76
CA GLY A 867 32.16 -46.94 31.82
C GLY A 867 30.95 -46.09 31.32
N ILE A 868 30.90 -45.75 30.03
CA ILE A 868 29.76 -45.04 29.43
C ILE A 868 28.60 -46.04 29.28
N ALA A 869 27.43 -45.66 29.75
CA ALA A 869 26.23 -46.49 29.62
C ALA A 869 25.84 -46.68 28.15
N PRO A 870 25.35 -47.87 27.72
CA PRO A 870 24.99 -48.12 26.32
C PRO A 870 24.03 -47.05 25.71
N TRP A 871 23.09 -46.57 26.48
CA TRP A 871 22.12 -45.53 26.05
C TRP A 871 22.76 -44.14 25.89
N ALA A 872 23.93 -43.88 26.44
CA ALA A 872 24.63 -42.61 26.39
C ALA A 872 25.74 -42.58 25.33
N TYR A 873 26.09 -43.71 24.75
CA TYR A 873 27.30 -43.85 23.93
C TYR A 873 27.23 -42.96 22.68
N ASP A 874 26.09 -42.95 21.99
CA ASP A 874 25.91 -42.12 20.77
C ASP A 874 25.94 -40.65 21.09
N GLY A 875 25.32 -40.23 22.20
CA GLY A 875 25.39 -38.82 22.67
C GLY A 875 26.82 -38.37 22.98
N VAL A 876 27.62 -39.22 23.66
CA VAL A 876 29.02 -38.90 23.98
C VAL A 876 29.89 -38.85 22.72
N ARG A 877 29.69 -39.81 21.78
CA ARG A 877 30.35 -39.79 20.47
C ARG A 877 30.05 -38.52 19.66
N ALA A 878 28.79 -38.17 19.56
CA ALA A 878 28.38 -36.93 18.87
C ALA A 878 29.00 -35.71 19.51
N MET A 879 28.93 -35.58 20.83
CA MET A 879 29.51 -34.42 21.53
C MET A 879 31.04 -34.33 21.39
N TYR A 880 31.73 -35.49 21.32
CA TYR A 880 33.16 -35.52 21.05
C TYR A 880 33.48 -35.14 19.60
N ALA A 881 32.79 -35.72 18.64
CA ALA A 881 33.00 -35.45 17.21
C ALA A 881 32.72 -33.97 16.83
N LEU A 882 31.71 -33.38 17.47
CA LEU A 882 31.36 -31.96 17.31
C LEU A 882 32.26 -30.99 18.14
N GLY A 883 33.29 -31.49 18.79
CA GLY A 883 34.21 -30.67 19.60
C GLY A 883 33.60 -30.14 20.91
N VAL A 884 32.37 -30.50 21.23
CA VAL A 884 31.62 -30.00 22.40
C VAL A 884 32.25 -30.51 23.69
N THR A 885 32.66 -31.79 23.74
CA THR A 885 33.46 -32.32 24.83
C THR A 885 34.85 -32.70 24.36
N LYS A 886 35.87 -32.38 25.15
CA LYS A 886 37.26 -32.76 24.93
C LYS A 886 37.74 -33.74 26.01
N GLY A 887 36.85 -34.12 26.96
CA GLY A 887 37.22 -34.87 28.14
C GLY A 887 38.00 -34.08 29.17
N SER A 888 38.65 -34.76 30.09
CA SER A 888 39.52 -34.25 31.15
C SER A 888 40.80 -35.07 31.17
N THR A 889 41.84 -34.57 31.85
CA THR A 889 43.08 -35.32 32.07
C THR A 889 42.98 -36.13 33.35
N GLY A 890 43.12 -37.43 33.23
CA GLY A 890 43.17 -38.36 34.38
C GLY A 890 44.45 -38.22 35.25
N ALA A 891 44.47 -38.81 36.39
CA ALA A 891 45.58 -38.77 37.29
C ALA A 891 46.88 -39.35 36.70
N ASP A 892 46.74 -40.27 35.75
CA ASP A 892 47.81 -40.91 34.99
C ASP A 892 48.17 -40.19 33.68
N GLY A 893 47.56 -39.01 33.42
CA GLY A 893 47.76 -38.25 32.21
C GLY A 893 46.88 -38.68 31.00
N SER A 894 46.12 -39.76 31.14
CA SER A 894 45.22 -40.22 30.07
C SER A 894 43.99 -39.29 29.89
N ALA A 895 43.44 -39.25 28.68
CA ALA A 895 42.16 -38.60 28.46
C ALA A 895 41.05 -39.45 29.06
N VAL A 896 40.18 -38.83 29.88
CA VAL A 896 39.02 -39.46 30.53
C VAL A 896 37.75 -38.63 30.38
N PHE A 897 36.60 -39.27 30.37
CA PHE A 897 35.30 -38.60 30.25
C PHE A 897 34.59 -38.47 31.60
N TYR A 898 34.80 -39.37 32.52
CA TYR A 898 34.09 -39.47 33.82
C TYR A 898 32.58 -39.59 33.67
N PRO A 899 32.04 -40.63 33.00
CA PRO A 899 30.64 -40.67 32.54
C PRO A 899 29.60 -40.53 33.66
N THR A 900 29.84 -41.13 34.81
CA THR A 900 28.89 -41.15 35.96
C THR A 900 29.12 -40.03 36.96
N ALA A 901 30.21 -39.24 36.80
CA ALA A 901 30.44 -38.08 37.66
C ALA A 901 29.43 -36.96 37.37
N ASN A 902 28.97 -36.29 38.40
CA ASN A 902 28.16 -35.10 38.24
C ASN A 902 28.93 -34.02 37.47
N ILE A 903 28.25 -33.37 36.46
CA ILE A 903 28.88 -32.30 35.73
C ILE A 903 28.87 -31.01 36.55
N SER A 904 29.99 -30.31 36.64
CA SER A 904 30.08 -29.00 37.29
C SER A 904 29.49 -27.90 36.38
N ARG A 905 29.05 -26.81 36.99
CA ARG A 905 28.49 -25.65 36.23
C ARG A 905 29.45 -25.12 35.20
N GLN A 906 30.73 -24.92 35.52
CA GLN A 906 31.68 -24.44 34.54
C GLN A 906 31.93 -25.43 33.38
N GLU A 907 31.89 -26.75 33.63
CA GLU A 907 32.00 -27.76 32.56
C GLU A 907 30.78 -27.79 31.66
N ALA A 908 29.58 -27.77 32.23
CA ALA A 908 28.35 -27.74 31.47
C ALA A 908 28.25 -26.46 30.62
N VAL A 909 28.57 -25.29 31.22
CA VAL A 909 28.57 -24.00 30.52
C VAL A 909 29.63 -23.97 29.41
N THR A 910 30.81 -24.59 29.62
CA THR A 910 31.85 -24.69 28.58
C THR A 910 31.37 -25.55 27.40
N MET A 911 30.70 -26.70 27.68
CA MET A 911 30.14 -27.51 26.61
C MET A 911 29.05 -26.77 25.82
N ILE A 912 28.16 -26.05 26.49
CA ILE A 912 27.13 -25.23 25.85
C ILE A 912 27.79 -24.07 25.08
N GLY A 913 28.76 -23.39 25.66
CA GLY A 913 29.42 -22.24 25.03
C GLY A 913 30.16 -22.60 23.74
N ARG A 914 30.63 -23.82 23.60
CA ARG A 914 31.22 -24.34 22.36
C ARG A 914 30.21 -24.56 21.23
N LEU A 915 28.92 -24.57 21.53
CA LEU A 915 27.85 -24.61 20.52
C LEU A 915 27.54 -23.20 19.94
N LEU A 916 27.97 -22.13 20.61
CA LEU A 916 27.73 -20.77 20.13
C LEU A 916 28.68 -20.43 18.99
N GLU A 917 28.16 -19.66 18.03
CA GLU A 917 28.98 -19.06 17.00
C GLU A 917 30.02 -18.10 17.62
N LYS A 918 31.17 -17.94 16.97
CA LYS A 918 32.14 -16.94 17.36
C LYS A 918 31.66 -15.55 16.98
N GLY A 919 31.85 -14.59 17.86
CA GLY A 919 31.43 -13.21 17.61
C GLY A 919 30.65 -12.56 18.74
N TYR A 920 30.08 -13.34 19.64
CA TYR A 920 29.46 -12.80 20.85
C TYR A 920 30.51 -12.21 21.80
N ALA A 921 30.17 -11.06 22.41
CA ALA A 921 31.00 -10.41 23.39
C ALA A 921 31.20 -11.27 24.64
N ALA A 922 32.42 -11.27 25.15
CA ALA A 922 32.78 -11.89 26.42
C ALA A 922 33.30 -10.81 27.39
N PRO A 923 32.45 -9.96 27.97
CA PRO A 923 32.82 -8.91 28.87
C PRO A 923 33.45 -9.47 30.17
N ALA A 924 34.09 -8.66 30.99
CA ALA A 924 34.63 -9.12 32.27
C ALA A 924 33.53 -9.72 33.15
N LEU A 925 33.85 -10.83 33.83
CA LEU A 925 32.88 -11.48 34.71
C LEU A 925 32.51 -10.61 35.90
N THR A 926 31.21 -10.53 36.16
CA THR A 926 30.67 -9.71 37.29
C THR A 926 30.26 -10.53 38.52
N PHE A 927 30.41 -11.85 38.48
CA PHE A 927 30.08 -12.73 39.60
C PHE A 927 31.06 -12.53 40.77
N ARG A 928 30.55 -12.60 41.99
CA ARG A 928 31.36 -12.41 43.20
C ARG A 928 32.49 -13.45 43.39
N ASP A 929 32.34 -14.61 42.79
CA ASP A 929 33.26 -15.72 42.78
C ASP A 929 33.96 -15.92 41.43
N SER A 930 34.00 -14.90 40.58
CA SER A 930 34.62 -14.98 39.25
C SER A 930 36.07 -15.49 39.27
N ALA A 931 36.86 -15.14 40.31
CA ALA A 931 38.22 -15.65 40.49
C ALA A 931 38.34 -17.18 40.68
N GLN A 932 37.20 -17.89 40.93
CA GLN A 932 37.15 -19.34 41.03
C GLN A 932 36.81 -20.01 39.72
N VAL A 933 36.40 -19.25 38.70
CA VAL A 933 36.14 -19.77 37.36
C VAL A 933 37.47 -20.16 36.71
N ALA A 934 37.55 -21.37 36.22
CA ALA A 934 38.76 -21.86 35.56
C ALA A 934 39.02 -21.04 34.26
N PRO A 935 40.28 -20.73 33.91
CA PRO A 935 40.61 -19.94 32.72
C PRO A 935 40.01 -20.47 31.41
N TRP A 936 39.88 -21.79 31.28
CA TRP A 936 39.31 -22.44 30.11
C TRP A 936 37.79 -22.29 30.01
N ALA A 937 37.08 -21.89 31.09
CA ALA A 937 35.66 -21.67 31.15
C ALA A 937 35.28 -20.18 31.12
N GLU A 938 36.20 -19.28 31.41
CA GLU A 938 35.93 -17.87 31.66
C GLU A 938 35.20 -17.18 30.54
N SER A 939 35.66 -17.31 29.29
CA SER A 939 35.04 -16.69 28.12
C SER A 939 33.64 -17.22 27.89
N TYR A 940 33.37 -18.51 28.06
CA TYR A 940 32.08 -19.11 27.88
C TYR A 940 31.06 -18.69 28.97
N VAL A 941 31.53 -18.64 30.23
CA VAL A 941 30.72 -18.13 31.35
C VAL A 941 30.34 -16.69 31.13
N SER A 942 31.28 -15.88 30.69
CA SER A 942 31.09 -14.47 30.39
C SER A 942 30.08 -14.27 29.25
N THR A 943 30.30 -14.94 28.10
CA THR A 943 29.43 -14.83 26.94
C THR A 943 28.01 -15.26 27.26
N LEU A 944 27.80 -16.43 27.87
CA LEU A 944 26.45 -16.94 28.19
C LEU A 944 25.73 -16.08 29.24
N SER A 945 26.51 -15.46 30.15
CA SER A 945 25.97 -14.50 31.12
C SER A 945 25.53 -13.20 30.43
N ALA A 946 26.33 -12.66 29.53
CA ALA A 946 26.03 -11.45 28.76
C ALA A 946 24.78 -11.64 27.87
N LEU A 947 24.60 -12.85 27.34
CA LEU A 947 23.41 -13.21 26.54
C LEU A 947 22.16 -13.51 27.39
N GLY A 948 22.23 -13.44 28.73
CA GLY A 948 21.12 -13.73 29.63
C GLY A 948 20.71 -15.20 29.69
N ILE A 949 21.51 -16.10 29.10
CA ILE A 949 21.27 -17.55 29.10
C ILE A 949 21.62 -18.11 30.48
N LEU A 950 22.64 -17.54 31.08
CA LEU A 950 23.15 -17.94 32.38
C LEU A 950 22.97 -16.82 33.40
N THR A 951 22.52 -17.17 34.59
CA THR A 951 22.40 -16.26 35.74
C THR A 951 23.13 -16.83 36.96
N GLY A 952 23.63 -15.98 37.85
CA GLY A 952 24.14 -16.37 39.16
C GLY A 952 23.04 -16.80 40.12
N ASP A 953 23.45 -17.22 41.32
CA ASP A 953 22.57 -17.43 42.45
C ASP A 953 22.04 -16.10 43.03
N THR A 954 21.18 -16.17 44.04
CA THR A 954 20.62 -15.01 44.73
C THR A 954 21.70 -14.11 45.39
N ASP A 955 22.89 -14.67 45.68
CA ASP A 955 24.02 -13.94 46.25
C ASP A 955 24.95 -13.36 45.19
N GLY A 956 24.62 -13.51 43.89
CA GLY A 956 25.44 -13.04 42.76
C GLY A 956 26.69 -13.86 42.50
N ARG A 957 26.67 -15.17 42.85
CA ARG A 957 27.81 -16.13 42.64
C ARG A 957 27.48 -17.05 41.48
N PHE A 958 28.47 -17.42 40.73
CA PHE A 958 28.37 -18.42 39.66
C PHE A 958 28.42 -19.84 40.15
N LEU A 959 29.19 -20.13 41.17
CA LEU A 959 29.44 -21.45 41.79
C LEU A 959 30.06 -22.44 40.77
N PRO A 960 31.23 -22.17 40.23
CA PRO A 960 31.82 -22.91 39.09
C PRO A 960 31.99 -24.40 39.29
N ALA A 961 32.39 -24.82 40.51
CA ALA A 961 32.62 -26.25 40.84
C ALA A 961 31.37 -27.00 41.31
N SER A 962 30.26 -26.29 41.55
CA SER A 962 29.02 -26.97 42.01
C SER A 962 28.40 -27.78 40.89
N PRO A 963 27.86 -28.97 41.21
CA PRO A 963 27.11 -29.76 40.19
C PRO A 963 25.84 -29.03 39.75
N MET A 964 25.44 -29.25 38.52
CA MET A 964 24.16 -28.75 38.01
C MET A 964 23.03 -29.74 38.26
N THR A 965 21.86 -29.22 38.65
CA THR A 965 20.64 -30.05 38.72
C THR A 965 20.02 -30.19 37.33
N ARG A 966 19.18 -31.22 37.17
CA ARG A 966 18.45 -31.46 35.91
C ARG A 966 17.54 -30.30 35.54
N ALA A 967 16.90 -29.62 36.53
CA ALA A 967 16.09 -28.41 36.31
C ALA A 967 16.91 -27.19 35.81
N GLN A 968 18.11 -27.01 36.38
CA GLN A 968 19.02 -25.96 35.93
C GLN A 968 19.48 -26.19 34.49
N VAL A 969 19.83 -27.43 34.13
CA VAL A 969 20.17 -27.79 32.76
C VAL A 969 18.99 -27.55 31.81
N ALA A 970 17.78 -27.96 32.16
CA ALA A 970 16.59 -27.75 31.34
C ALA A 970 16.34 -26.24 31.05
N THR A 971 16.54 -25.40 32.09
CA THR A 971 16.41 -23.96 31.96
C THR A 971 17.44 -23.36 31.01
N VAL A 972 18.71 -23.77 31.14
CA VAL A 972 19.79 -23.26 30.27
C VAL A 972 19.57 -23.71 28.82
N LEU A 973 19.20 -24.99 28.60
CA LEU A 973 18.89 -25.51 27.26
C LEU A 973 17.71 -24.79 26.62
N TYR A 974 16.64 -24.48 27.37
CA TYR A 974 15.53 -23.67 26.87
C TYR A 974 15.99 -22.26 26.49
N LYS A 975 16.77 -21.62 27.36
CA LYS A 975 17.28 -20.26 27.10
C LYS A 975 18.27 -20.20 25.92
N LEU A 976 18.84 -21.33 25.54
CA LEU A 976 19.72 -21.44 24.39
C LEU A 976 18.95 -21.43 23.05
N LEU A 977 17.61 -21.63 23.03
CA LEU A 977 16.77 -21.44 21.84
C LEU A 977 16.79 -19.99 21.42
#